data_e6608547d1651723401324cdc3b596e4
#
_entry.id   e6608547d1651723401324cdc3b596e4
#
_cell.length_a   1.000
_cell.length_b   1.000
_cell.length_c   1.000
_cell.angle_alpha   90.00
_cell.angle_beta   90.00
_cell.angle_gamma   90.00
#
_symmetry.space_group_name_H-M   'P 1'
#
loop_
_entity.id
_entity.type
_entity.pdbx_description
1 polymer ?
#
loop_
_entity_poly.entity_id
_entity_poly.type
_entity_poly.pdbx_seq_one_letter_code
_entity_poly.pdbx_strand_id
1 'polypeptide(L)'
;MRRGPVAWAVAACVAAGGGQALELKRARALAGPAPPAASKDEPTQPLIVALTINSVPRGEKFVHVTADGSLFVRAADLEGLVTLPPGVPGRDIEGERHVLVTGIPGARVTLDEKTLVAAVTFAPEQLPKQVFDLTRRPAAAEALPAARSALLNYRLGYFDTSGGGRGVVSLATEAAFAFDGWLLRNQSTHASSPDGSTGVRLETQLVRDDRANLRRWIVGDAFLPGLPLGSGAPFAGLTFAKAYNLDPFVSRQPGAGFRGTAEFPSQVDFYVGNTLVMRQRIEPGPFEISNFNYYGGRQDVRVVVRDIFGRERTVEYPFYFAPQGLAAGLHDYSYQVGALREGFGTRSAEYSRPAFSAFHRWGVDDRLTLGLRAEGTSRQFNGGPDVVLRSEGFGVLAAGASASRDRDADGHAWFLSHAFQLHEFSSQLTLQRHSPGYVPVYADFAPLLPRSDYNAVVGYASPALGSVNLGFARRESDPDPLSRTVSLSYSRPIGGLGSILATWRRELGERGGYDLFVGLQLLLDGKHAVNASHTRDLLGGRTESLQVSRETPRGTGVAYSVNLQRREDEQGVQRTVNPRLEWHSRYGTVSGEAISVRSPGAGTSTAYNVALAGAVVAAGGHVAASRSIADSFAVVQLAPPLAGVRVYENSQEVGRTDEAGRVLLPNVASYSSNFASINDRDVPIEFSIDRVGATFSPSFRSGSV
;
A
#
# COMPACT_ATOMS: atom_id res chain seq x y z
N MET A 1 -44.73 31.61 4.61
CA MET A 1 -44.75 32.32 3.30
C MET A 1 -43.46 32.02 2.55
N ARG A 2 -43.66 31.52 1.34
CA ARG A 2 -42.68 31.34 0.24
C ARG A 2 -41.37 30.61 0.52
N ARG A 3 -41.38 29.31 0.26
CA ARG A 3 -40.23 28.47 -0.01
C ARG A 3 -39.72 28.78 -1.42
N GLY A 4 -38.43 29.18 -1.56
CA GLY A 4 -37.73 29.28 -2.82
C GLY A 4 -36.77 28.12 -2.98
N PRO A 5 -36.57 27.58 -4.17
CA PRO A 5 -35.85 26.32 -4.38
C PRO A 5 -34.34 26.55 -4.58
N VAL A 6 -33.53 26.02 -3.73
CA VAL A 6 -32.09 25.80 -3.95
C VAL A 6 -31.84 24.29 -4.08
N ALA A 7 -32.29 23.74 -5.20
CA ALA A 7 -32.10 22.28 -5.46
C ALA A 7 -32.06 21.98 -6.98
N TRP A 8 -31.35 22.81 -7.79
CA TRP A 8 -31.17 22.50 -9.21
C TRP A 8 -29.90 23.15 -9.79
N ALA A 9 -28.75 22.90 -9.21
CA ALA A 9 -27.49 23.36 -9.82
C ALA A 9 -26.40 22.28 -9.92
N VAL A 10 -26.67 21.04 -9.56
CA VAL A 10 -25.67 19.94 -9.67
C VAL A 10 -25.99 18.94 -10.79
N ALA A 11 -27.20 19.00 -11.38
CA ALA A 11 -27.62 18.04 -12.41
C ALA A 11 -27.38 18.48 -13.87
N ALA A 12 -26.83 19.65 -14.12
CA ALA A 12 -26.70 20.21 -15.48
C ALA A 12 -25.27 20.15 -16.08
N CYS A 13 -24.28 19.55 -15.43
CA CYS A 13 -22.94 19.39 -15.99
C CYS A 13 -22.59 17.96 -16.44
N VAL A 14 -23.54 17.03 -16.49
CA VAL A 14 -23.29 15.64 -16.89
C VAL A 14 -23.61 15.35 -18.36
N ALA A 15 -24.13 16.29 -19.12
CA ALA A 15 -24.61 16.04 -20.46
C ALA A 15 -23.87 16.79 -21.59
N ALA A 16 -22.58 17.07 -21.48
CA ALA A 16 -21.81 17.56 -22.62
C ALA A 16 -20.32 17.22 -22.49
N GLY A 17 -19.97 15.96 -22.66
CA GLY A 17 -18.62 15.44 -22.69
C GLY A 17 -18.58 14.13 -23.45
N GLY A 18 -18.97 14.16 -24.71
CA GLY A 18 -18.74 13.03 -25.62
C GLY A 18 -17.24 12.79 -25.70
N GLY A 19 -16.79 11.69 -25.08
CA GLY A 19 -15.45 11.18 -25.23
C GLY A 19 -15.18 10.83 -26.68
N GLN A 20 -14.58 11.74 -27.43
CA GLN A 20 -13.92 11.39 -28.67
C GLN A 20 -12.71 10.55 -28.31
N ALA A 21 -12.82 9.25 -28.52
CA ALA A 21 -11.66 8.41 -28.71
C ALA A 21 -10.80 9.12 -29.78
N LEU A 22 -9.62 9.55 -29.43
CA LEU A 22 -8.63 10.03 -30.36
C LEU A 22 -8.18 8.84 -31.23
N GLU A 23 -8.96 8.53 -32.26
CA GLU A 23 -8.45 7.83 -33.42
C GLU A 23 -7.41 8.75 -34.06
N LEU A 24 -6.16 8.41 -33.83
CA LEU A 24 -5.05 8.97 -34.58
C LEU A 24 -5.32 8.74 -36.08
N LYS A 25 -5.76 9.79 -36.80
CA LYS A 25 -5.83 9.80 -38.23
C LYS A 25 -4.46 9.35 -38.75
N ARG A 26 -4.45 8.13 -39.34
CA ARG A 26 -3.31 7.61 -40.11
C ARG A 26 -2.93 8.71 -41.12
N ALA A 27 -1.70 9.20 -41.00
CA ALA A 27 -1.09 9.87 -42.13
C ALA A 27 -1.14 8.89 -43.29
N ARG A 28 -1.84 9.27 -44.34
CA ARG A 28 -1.99 8.49 -45.56
C ARG A 28 -0.60 8.42 -46.20
N ALA A 29 0.13 7.32 -45.87
CA ALA A 29 1.31 6.98 -46.64
C ALA A 29 0.83 6.78 -48.09
N LEU A 30 1.36 7.55 -49.00
CA LEU A 30 1.22 7.32 -50.44
C LEU A 30 1.74 5.88 -50.69
N ALA A 31 0.81 4.98 -50.96
CA ALA A 31 1.15 3.64 -51.36
C ALA A 31 1.95 3.75 -52.69
N GLY A 32 3.23 3.43 -52.62
CA GLY A 32 4.01 3.12 -53.82
C GLY A 32 3.37 1.92 -54.54
N PRO A 33 3.56 1.79 -55.82
CA PRO A 33 3.04 0.64 -56.60
C PRO A 33 3.49 -0.65 -55.95
N ALA A 34 2.57 -1.62 -55.83
CA ALA A 34 2.87 -2.95 -55.35
C ALA A 34 4.01 -3.58 -56.19
N PRO A 35 5.03 -4.16 -55.57
CA PRO A 35 6.08 -4.84 -56.33
C PRO A 35 5.46 -6.02 -57.09
N PRO A 36 5.94 -6.36 -58.30
CA PRO A 36 5.48 -7.48 -59.03
C PRO A 36 5.67 -8.77 -58.20
N ALA A 37 4.74 -9.69 -58.28
CA ALA A 37 4.86 -11.01 -57.66
C ALA A 37 6.07 -11.73 -58.28
N ALA A 38 7.09 -12.00 -57.48
CA ALA A 38 8.28 -12.75 -57.90
C ALA A 38 7.85 -14.10 -58.48
N SER A 39 8.33 -14.43 -59.69
CA SER A 39 8.04 -15.70 -60.31
C SER A 39 8.70 -16.84 -59.54
N LYS A 40 8.02 -18.00 -59.41
CA LYS A 40 8.47 -19.14 -58.59
C LYS A 40 9.84 -19.76 -58.99
N ASP A 41 10.36 -19.42 -60.16
CA ASP A 41 11.50 -20.09 -60.77
C ASP A 41 12.72 -19.20 -61.10
N GLU A 42 12.83 -18.01 -60.59
CA GLU A 42 14.01 -17.21 -60.83
C GLU A 42 15.27 -17.76 -60.11
N PRO A 43 16.43 -17.83 -60.77
CA PRO A 43 17.66 -18.28 -60.14
C PRO A 43 18.10 -17.31 -59.06
N THR A 44 18.53 -17.85 -57.93
CA THR A 44 19.03 -17.06 -56.79
C THR A 44 20.51 -17.27 -56.61
N GLN A 45 21.21 -16.22 -56.16
CA GLN A 45 22.61 -16.31 -55.74
C GLN A 45 22.66 -16.36 -54.20
N PRO A 46 23.40 -17.33 -53.64
CA PRO A 46 23.65 -17.34 -52.19
C PRO A 46 24.68 -16.28 -51.83
N LEU A 47 24.42 -15.50 -50.78
CA LEU A 47 25.31 -14.48 -50.21
C LEU A 47 25.35 -14.60 -48.71
N ILE A 48 26.52 -14.35 -48.11
CA ILE A 48 26.64 -14.10 -46.66
C ILE A 48 26.61 -12.60 -46.46
N VAL A 49 25.64 -12.11 -45.72
CA VAL A 49 25.47 -10.68 -45.48
C VAL A 49 25.38 -10.37 -43.98
N ALA A 50 25.91 -9.22 -43.58
CA ALA A 50 25.65 -8.67 -42.25
C ALA A 50 24.19 -8.15 -42.25
N LEU A 51 23.29 -8.92 -41.62
CA LEU A 51 21.88 -8.58 -41.57
C LEU A 51 21.60 -7.57 -40.45
N THR A 52 20.91 -6.49 -40.78
CA THR A 52 20.36 -5.57 -39.81
C THR A 52 18.82 -5.54 -39.91
N ILE A 53 18.12 -5.59 -38.78
CA ILE A 53 16.66 -5.47 -38.72
C ILE A 53 16.32 -4.22 -37.94
N ASN A 54 15.64 -3.27 -38.58
CA ASN A 54 15.27 -1.96 -38.01
C ASN A 54 16.49 -1.27 -37.31
N SER A 55 17.63 -1.29 -37.97
CA SER A 55 18.93 -0.75 -37.50
C SER A 55 19.57 -1.51 -36.32
N VAL A 56 19.06 -2.69 -35.96
CA VAL A 56 19.69 -3.57 -34.96
C VAL A 56 20.49 -4.65 -35.69
N PRO A 57 21.83 -4.78 -35.49
CA PRO A 57 22.63 -5.83 -36.08
C PRO A 57 22.19 -7.22 -35.60
N ARG A 58 22.00 -8.16 -36.51
CA ARG A 58 21.59 -9.55 -36.23
C ARG A 58 22.68 -10.57 -36.61
N GLY A 59 23.89 -10.08 -36.90
CA GLY A 59 25.04 -10.88 -37.29
C GLY A 59 25.02 -11.25 -38.76
N GLU A 60 25.98 -12.09 -39.14
CA GLU A 60 26.11 -12.62 -40.52
C GLU A 60 25.09 -13.72 -40.76
N LYS A 61 24.35 -13.62 -41.87
CA LYS A 61 23.31 -14.56 -42.26
C LYS A 61 23.45 -14.98 -43.68
N PHE A 62 23.09 -16.23 -43.96
CA PHE A 62 23.02 -16.79 -45.29
C PHE A 62 21.70 -16.39 -45.94
N VAL A 63 21.74 -15.68 -47.03
CA VAL A 63 20.59 -15.18 -47.75
C VAL A 63 20.67 -15.53 -49.24
N HIS A 64 19.53 -15.54 -49.91
CA HIS A 64 19.49 -15.74 -51.35
C HIS A 64 18.93 -14.49 -52.03
N VAL A 65 19.59 -14.01 -53.08
CA VAL A 65 19.19 -12.80 -53.79
C VAL A 65 18.88 -13.16 -55.24
N THR A 66 17.78 -12.65 -55.77
CA THR A 66 17.40 -12.77 -57.18
C THR A 66 18.00 -11.64 -58.01
N ALA A 67 18.02 -11.77 -59.31
CA ALA A 67 18.56 -10.78 -60.23
C ALA A 67 17.84 -9.42 -60.16
N ASP A 68 16.59 -9.38 -59.72
CA ASP A 68 15.80 -8.17 -59.50
C ASP A 68 16.07 -7.53 -58.13
N GLY A 69 16.95 -8.09 -57.29
CA GLY A 69 17.28 -7.60 -55.93
C GLY A 69 16.33 -8.10 -54.84
N SER A 70 15.45 -9.04 -55.14
CA SER A 70 14.58 -9.63 -54.12
C SER A 70 15.37 -10.51 -53.15
N LEU A 71 15.14 -10.32 -51.84
CA LEU A 71 15.90 -10.99 -50.77
C LEU A 71 15.08 -12.11 -50.15
N PHE A 72 15.63 -13.30 -50.15
CA PHE A 72 15.14 -14.47 -49.43
C PHE A 72 15.97 -14.72 -48.18
N VAL A 73 15.34 -14.77 -47.02
CA VAL A 73 16.00 -15.05 -45.73
C VAL A 73 15.38 -16.33 -45.15
N ARG A 74 16.22 -17.18 -44.59
CA ARG A 74 15.78 -18.43 -43.97
C ARG A 74 14.73 -18.14 -42.85
N ALA A 75 13.63 -18.84 -42.83
CA ALA A 75 12.55 -18.61 -41.88
C ALA A 75 13.02 -18.74 -40.42
N ALA A 76 13.91 -19.71 -40.14
CA ALA A 76 14.51 -19.90 -38.82
C ALA A 76 15.36 -18.70 -38.34
N ASP A 77 15.93 -17.93 -39.25
CA ASP A 77 16.71 -16.73 -38.91
C ASP A 77 15.83 -15.50 -38.59
N LEU A 78 14.54 -15.56 -38.91
CA LEU A 78 13.54 -14.56 -38.63
C LEU A 78 12.67 -14.93 -37.40
N GLU A 79 12.75 -16.18 -36.96
CA GLU A 79 11.97 -16.68 -35.84
C GLU A 79 12.32 -15.94 -34.54
N GLY A 80 11.29 -15.47 -33.80
CA GLY A 80 11.48 -14.66 -32.60
C GLY A 80 11.95 -13.21 -32.85
N LEU A 81 12.34 -12.85 -34.08
CA LEU A 81 12.72 -11.48 -34.44
C LEU A 81 11.61 -10.73 -35.15
N VAL A 82 10.73 -11.45 -35.85
CA VAL A 82 9.63 -10.87 -36.62
C VAL A 82 8.41 -11.79 -36.55
N THR A 83 7.23 -11.20 -36.38
CA THR A 83 5.95 -11.93 -36.50
C THR A 83 5.54 -11.90 -37.97
N LEU A 84 5.75 -13.01 -38.67
CA LEU A 84 5.38 -13.12 -40.07
C LEU A 84 3.86 -13.22 -40.24
N PRO A 85 3.25 -12.45 -41.16
CA PRO A 85 1.83 -12.59 -41.47
C PRO A 85 1.54 -13.99 -42.08
N PRO A 86 0.32 -14.52 -41.94
CA PRO A 86 -0.05 -15.74 -42.62
C PRO A 86 -0.04 -15.54 -44.12
N GLY A 87 0.54 -16.54 -44.86
CA GLY A 87 0.55 -16.52 -46.32
C GLY A 87 1.71 -15.73 -46.95
N VAL A 88 2.75 -15.41 -46.15
CA VAL A 88 3.98 -14.75 -46.68
C VAL A 88 4.61 -15.60 -47.81
N PRO A 89 4.92 -15.01 -48.99
CA PRO A 89 5.60 -15.67 -50.07
C PRO A 89 6.96 -16.23 -49.63
N GLY A 90 7.26 -17.43 -50.05
CA GLY A 90 8.51 -18.07 -49.73
C GLY A 90 8.66 -19.35 -50.55
N ARG A 91 9.85 -19.88 -50.61
CA ARG A 91 10.18 -21.15 -51.30
C ARG A 91 11.13 -21.98 -50.46
N ASP A 92 11.15 -23.27 -50.75
CA ASP A 92 12.15 -24.16 -50.18
C ASP A 92 13.44 -24.10 -51.03
N ILE A 93 14.55 -23.78 -50.39
CA ILE A 93 15.87 -23.74 -50.99
C ILE A 93 16.75 -24.67 -50.16
N GLU A 94 17.35 -25.65 -50.80
CA GLU A 94 18.23 -26.65 -50.15
C GLU A 94 17.56 -27.40 -48.98
N GLY A 95 16.23 -27.58 -49.04
CA GLY A 95 15.46 -28.28 -47.99
C GLY A 95 15.05 -27.42 -46.80
N GLU A 96 15.35 -26.12 -46.81
CA GLU A 96 14.96 -25.15 -45.79
C GLU A 96 14.00 -24.10 -46.36
N ARG A 97 13.00 -23.74 -45.56
CA ARG A 97 12.02 -22.70 -45.94
C ARG A 97 12.68 -21.33 -45.91
N HIS A 98 12.68 -20.63 -47.01
CA HIS A 98 13.13 -19.25 -47.15
C HIS A 98 11.91 -18.34 -47.41
N VAL A 99 11.87 -17.19 -46.74
CA VAL A 99 10.82 -16.18 -46.83
C VAL A 99 11.29 -15.07 -47.76
N LEU A 100 10.46 -14.68 -48.69
CA LEU A 100 10.67 -13.50 -49.52
C LEU A 100 10.41 -12.23 -48.71
N VAL A 101 11.46 -11.61 -48.20
CA VAL A 101 11.37 -10.45 -47.30
C VAL A 101 10.76 -9.25 -48.01
N THR A 102 11.09 -9.03 -49.27
CA THR A 102 10.50 -7.98 -50.11
C THR A 102 9.00 -8.16 -50.36
N GLY A 103 8.48 -9.38 -50.21
CA GLY A 103 7.08 -9.71 -50.33
C GLY A 103 6.27 -9.51 -49.03
N ILE A 104 6.91 -9.16 -47.94
CA ILE A 104 6.23 -8.89 -46.66
C ILE A 104 5.64 -7.47 -46.69
N PRO A 105 4.34 -7.28 -46.47
CA PRO A 105 3.71 -5.96 -46.47
C PRO A 105 4.39 -5.00 -45.47
N GLY A 106 4.86 -3.85 -45.96
CA GLY A 106 5.53 -2.83 -45.13
C GLY A 106 7.02 -3.06 -44.88
N ALA A 107 7.61 -4.21 -45.36
CA ALA A 107 9.04 -4.43 -45.32
C ALA A 107 9.76 -3.59 -46.39
N ARG A 108 10.92 -3.08 -46.01
CA ARG A 108 11.85 -2.39 -46.93
C ARG A 108 13.21 -3.07 -46.81
N VAL A 109 13.79 -3.40 -47.96
CA VAL A 109 15.10 -4.05 -48.03
C VAL A 109 16.06 -3.15 -48.77
N THR A 110 17.25 -2.97 -48.24
CA THR A 110 18.36 -2.31 -48.90
C THR A 110 19.58 -3.21 -48.78
N LEU A 111 20.10 -3.69 -49.91
CA LEU A 111 21.28 -4.48 -49.97
C LEU A 111 22.41 -3.65 -50.56
N ASP A 112 23.51 -3.52 -49.85
CA ASP A 112 24.75 -2.97 -50.36
C ASP A 112 25.69 -4.14 -50.74
N GLU A 113 25.79 -4.41 -52.01
CA GLU A 113 26.60 -5.52 -52.54
C GLU A 113 28.12 -5.30 -52.34
N LYS A 114 28.57 -4.04 -52.15
CA LYS A 114 29.98 -3.74 -51.94
C LYS A 114 30.43 -4.05 -50.52
N THR A 115 29.58 -3.75 -49.55
CA THR A 115 29.86 -3.97 -48.13
C THR A 115 29.21 -5.24 -47.57
N LEU A 116 28.42 -5.94 -48.39
CA LEU A 116 27.64 -7.13 -48.01
C LEU A 116 26.76 -6.91 -46.79
N VAL A 117 26.13 -5.75 -46.71
CA VAL A 117 25.19 -5.39 -45.67
C VAL A 117 23.77 -5.41 -46.21
N ALA A 118 22.90 -6.22 -45.60
CA ALA A 118 21.48 -6.25 -45.88
C ALA A 118 20.72 -5.54 -44.73
N ALA A 119 20.16 -4.38 -45.01
CA ALA A 119 19.32 -3.66 -44.06
C ALA A 119 17.84 -3.91 -44.39
N VAL A 120 17.15 -4.55 -43.47
CA VAL A 120 15.72 -4.84 -43.55
C VAL A 120 14.99 -3.99 -42.49
N THR A 121 13.98 -3.27 -42.93
CA THR A 121 13.10 -2.50 -42.04
C THR A 121 11.70 -3.08 -42.15
N PHE A 122 11.17 -3.60 -41.03
CA PHE A 122 9.80 -4.08 -40.90
C PHE A 122 8.94 -3.01 -40.29
N ALA A 123 7.62 -3.09 -40.50
CA ALA A 123 6.67 -2.28 -39.74
C ALA A 123 6.78 -2.61 -38.24
N PRO A 124 6.76 -1.62 -37.35
CA PRO A 124 6.96 -1.84 -35.92
C PRO A 124 6.02 -2.89 -35.31
N GLU A 125 4.80 -3.00 -35.84
CA GLU A 125 3.78 -3.96 -35.39
C GLU A 125 4.12 -5.42 -35.65
N GLN A 126 5.07 -5.65 -36.55
CA GLN A 126 5.56 -6.99 -36.91
C GLN A 126 6.72 -7.46 -36.01
N LEU A 127 7.24 -6.57 -35.20
CA LEU A 127 8.33 -6.88 -34.28
C LEU A 127 7.80 -7.36 -32.91
N PRO A 128 8.60 -8.13 -32.16
CA PRO A 128 8.17 -8.64 -30.86
C PRO A 128 7.79 -7.52 -29.89
N LYS A 129 6.70 -7.72 -29.15
CA LYS A 129 6.26 -6.80 -28.11
C LYS A 129 7.19 -6.88 -26.91
N GLN A 130 7.70 -5.75 -26.47
CA GLN A 130 8.50 -5.62 -25.25
C GLN A 130 7.59 -5.13 -24.11
N VAL A 131 7.63 -5.79 -22.94
CA VAL A 131 6.86 -5.42 -21.76
C VAL A 131 7.82 -5.06 -20.63
N PHE A 132 7.68 -3.85 -20.11
CA PHE A 132 8.41 -3.33 -18.96
C PHE A 132 7.44 -3.18 -17.79
N ASP A 133 7.49 -4.15 -16.88
CA ASP A 133 6.72 -4.11 -15.65
C ASP A 133 7.49 -3.29 -14.60
N LEU A 134 6.93 -2.14 -14.20
CA LEU A 134 7.51 -1.26 -13.19
C LEU A 134 7.19 -1.68 -11.75
N THR A 135 6.55 -2.81 -11.55
CA THR A 135 6.50 -3.42 -10.23
C THR A 135 7.93 -3.70 -9.78
N ARG A 136 8.44 -2.94 -8.81
CA ARG A 136 9.74 -3.23 -8.20
C ARG A 136 9.64 -4.55 -7.44
N ARG A 137 9.83 -5.67 -8.13
CA ARG A 137 10.13 -6.93 -7.47
C ARG A 137 11.64 -6.98 -7.25
N PRO A 138 12.12 -6.98 -6.00
CA PRO A 138 13.49 -7.39 -5.73
C PRO A 138 13.70 -8.77 -6.31
N ALA A 139 14.96 -9.11 -6.65
CA ALA A 139 15.32 -10.49 -7.00
C ALA A 139 14.65 -11.42 -5.99
N ALA A 140 14.03 -12.49 -6.49
CA ALA A 140 13.23 -13.38 -5.67
C ALA A 140 14.03 -13.76 -4.43
N ALA A 141 13.58 -13.26 -3.28
CA ALA A 141 14.16 -13.66 -2.01
C ALA A 141 14.01 -15.16 -1.91
N GLU A 142 15.10 -15.84 -1.61
CA GLU A 142 15.06 -17.27 -1.34
C GLU A 142 14.01 -17.48 -0.23
N ALA A 143 12.92 -18.16 -0.55
CA ALA A 143 11.93 -18.53 0.45
C ALA A 143 12.61 -19.57 1.34
N LEU A 144 13.26 -19.12 2.40
CA LEU A 144 13.79 -20.02 3.38
C LEU A 144 12.60 -20.82 3.94
N PRO A 145 12.70 -22.16 4.00
CA PRO A 145 11.67 -22.96 4.61
C PRO A 145 11.42 -22.41 6.02
N ALA A 146 10.16 -22.17 6.36
CA ALA A 146 9.78 -21.67 7.67
C ALA A 146 10.33 -22.64 8.73
N ALA A 147 11.41 -22.29 9.39
CA ALA A 147 11.95 -23.06 10.51
C ALA A 147 10.88 -23.09 11.61
N ARG A 148 10.77 -24.25 12.31
CA ARG A 148 9.96 -24.28 13.53
C ARG A 148 10.51 -23.25 14.50
N SER A 149 9.67 -22.31 14.89
CA SER A 149 10.09 -21.18 15.71
C SER A 149 9.03 -20.82 16.74
N ALA A 150 9.48 -20.24 17.84
CA ALA A 150 8.63 -19.76 18.91
C ALA A 150 8.99 -18.32 19.27
N LEU A 151 7.98 -17.56 19.64
CA LEU A 151 8.09 -16.17 20.07
C LEU A 151 7.19 -15.96 21.28
N LEU A 152 7.73 -15.35 22.33
CA LEU A 152 6.98 -14.83 23.47
C LEU A 152 7.32 -13.35 23.66
N ASN A 153 6.44 -12.46 23.23
CA ASN A 153 6.47 -11.05 23.62
C ASN A 153 5.84 -10.88 25.00
N TYR A 154 6.40 -10.04 25.83
CA TYR A 154 5.85 -9.67 27.13
C TYR A 154 5.97 -8.19 27.39
N ARG A 155 5.02 -7.66 28.19
CA ARG A 155 5.06 -6.32 28.77
C ARG A 155 4.55 -6.39 30.20
N LEU A 156 5.44 -6.16 31.15
CA LEU A 156 5.13 -6.03 32.57
C LEU A 156 5.02 -4.54 32.89
N GLY A 157 3.92 -4.10 33.49
CA GLY A 157 3.65 -2.72 33.86
C GLY A 157 3.26 -2.60 35.33
N TYR A 158 3.63 -1.48 35.93
CA TYR A 158 3.16 -1.04 37.23
C TYR A 158 2.59 0.38 37.11
N PHE A 159 1.36 0.56 37.48
CA PHE A 159 0.66 1.84 37.48
C PHE A 159 0.17 2.17 38.90
N ASP A 160 0.37 3.40 39.34
CA ASP A 160 -0.13 3.90 40.63
C ASP A 160 -0.45 5.39 40.58
N THR A 161 -1.20 5.89 41.59
CA THR A 161 -1.57 7.30 41.71
C THR A 161 -1.27 7.82 43.12
N SER A 162 -0.76 9.05 43.20
CA SER A 162 -0.52 9.71 44.49
C SER A 162 -1.86 9.90 45.24
N GLY A 163 -1.93 9.38 46.46
CA GLY A 163 -3.14 9.42 47.28
C GLY A 163 -4.12 8.28 47.02
N GLY A 164 -3.82 7.35 46.13
CA GLY A 164 -4.53 6.10 45.93
C GLY A 164 -3.99 4.98 46.80
N GLY A 165 -4.69 3.85 46.83
CA GLY A 165 -4.22 2.63 47.49
C GLY A 165 -3.02 2.00 46.80
N ARG A 166 -2.86 0.68 46.93
CA ARG A 166 -1.82 -0.08 46.23
C ARG A 166 -2.05 -0.01 44.71
N GLY A 167 -0.95 0.14 43.95
CA GLY A 167 -1.01 0.24 42.49
C GLY A 167 -1.42 -1.06 41.77
N VAL A 168 -1.57 -0.98 40.47
CA VAL A 168 -1.95 -2.09 39.59
C VAL A 168 -0.70 -2.64 38.89
N VAL A 169 -0.47 -3.94 39.03
CA VAL A 169 0.53 -4.68 38.21
C VAL A 169 -0.18 -5.30 37.03
N SER A 170 0.34 -5.13 35.83
CA SER A 170 -0.21 -5.72 34.63
C SER A 170 0.86 -6.49 33.84
N LEU A 171 0.45 -7.62 33.24
CA LEU A 171 1.27 -8.42 32.35
C LEU A 171 0.49 -8.67 31.06
N ALA A 172 0.96 -8.16 29.94
CA ALA A 172 0.47 -8.52 28.61
C ALA A 172 1.46 -9.48 27.95
N THR A 173 0.95 -10.53 27.32
CA THR A 173 1.74 -11.53 26.60
C THR A 173 1.20 -11.81 25.22
N GLU A 174 2.09 -12.09 24.27
CA GLU A 174 1.79 -12.64 22.96
C GLU A 174 2.72 -13.83 22.72
N ALA A 175 2.16 -15.04 22.69
CA ALA A 175 2.88 -16.25 22.33
C ALA A 175 2.55 -16.62 20.87
N ALA A 176 3.57 -16.93 20.08
CA ALA A 176 3.44 -17.39 18.70
C ALA A 176 4.33 -18.61 18.47
N PHE A 177 3.80 -19.61 17.79
CA PHE A 177 4.52 -20.83 17.41
C PHE A 177 4.27 -21.12 15.94
N ALA A 178 5.33 -21.02 15.13
CA ALA A 178 5.30 -21.30 13.69
C ALA A 178 5.84 -22.72 13.43
N PHE A 179 5.11 -23.50 12.63
CA PHE A 179 5.44 -24.89 12.27
C PHE A 179 4.78 -25.31 10.95
N ASP A 180 5.53 -25.89 10.07
CA ASP A 180 5.05 -26.50 8.82
C ASP A 180 4.05 -25.60 8.02
N GLY A 181 4.31 -24.29 7.99
CA GLY A 181 3.46 -23.30 7.32
C GLY A 181 2.22 -22.84 8.10
N TRP A 182 2.06 -23.30 9.33
CA TRP A 182 1.05 -22.86 10.29
C TRP A 182 1.63 -21.90 11.32
N LEU A 183 0.82 -21.00 11.81
CA LEU A 183 1.12 -20.10 12.92
C LEU A 183 0.01 -20.23 13.98
N LEU A 184 0.37 -20.77 15.15
CA LEU A 184 -0.47 -20.68 16.34
C LEU A 184 -0.09 -19.43 17.12
N ARG A 185 -1.06 -18.55 17.38
CA ARG A 185 -0.86 -17.31 18.11
C ARG A 185 -1.85 -17.18 19.25
N ASN A 186 -1.37 -16.77 20.42
CA ASN A 186 -2.20 -16.47 21.59
C ASN A 186 -1.82 -15.11 22.16
N GLN A 187 -2.82 -14.31 22.55
CA GLN A 187 -2.63 -13.06 23.27
C GLN A 187 -3.43 -13.10 24.57
N SER A 188 -2.81 -12.63 25.65
CA SER A 188 -3.42 -12.60 26.97
C SER A 188 -3.00 -11.35 27.74
N THR A 189 -3.83 -10.92 28.65
CA THR A 189 -3.51 -9.88 29.62
C THR A 189 -3.86 -10.33 31.02
N HIS A 190 -3.05 -9.95 31.98
CA HIS A 190 -3.25 -10.21 33.40
C HIS A 190 -3.05 -8.91 34.17
N ALA A 191 -3.99 -8.61 35.06
CA ALA A 191 -3.89 -7.44 35.93
C ALA A 191 -4.18 -7.84 37.36
N SER A 192 -3.39 -7.31 38.29
CA SER A 192 -3.55 -7.50 39.73
C SER A 192 -3.62 -6.15 40.41
N SER A 193 -4.70 -5.92 41.13
CA SER A 193 -4.94 -4.72 41.93
C SER A 193 -5.27 -5.12 43.37
N PRO A 194 -5.38 -4.16 44.34
CA PRO A 194 -5.84 -4.43 45.69
C PRO A 194 -7.21 -5.09 45.76
N ASP A 195 -8.07 -4.84 44.77
CA ASP A 195 -9.45 -5.34 44.71
C ASP A 195 -9.55 -6.74 44.09
N GLY A 196 -8.42 -7.30 43.62
CA GLY A 196 -8.35 -8.63 43.05
C GLY A 196 -7.46 -8.74 41.83
N SER A 197 -7.37 -9.95 41.27
CA SER A 197 -6.63 -10.22 40.04
C SER A 197 -7.56 -10.74 38.95
N THR A 198 -7.32 -10.29 37.72
CA THR A 198 -8.06 -10.73 36.55
C THR A 198 -7.09 -11.18 35.46
N GLY A 199 -7.36 -12.34 34.86
CA GLY A 199 -6.63 -12.82 33.69
C GLY A 199 -7.58 -13.00 32.51
N VAL A 200 -7.28 -12.38 31.38
CA VAL A 200 -8.12 -12.41 30.19
C VAL A 200 -7.30 -12.87 28.99
N ARG A 201 -7.76 -13.93 28.35
CA ARG A 201 -7.29 -14.33 27.04
C ARG A 201 -7.93 -13.41 25.99
N LEU A 202 -7.12 -12.70 25.24
CA LEU A 202 -7.60 -11.77 24.19
C LEU A 202 -7.90 -12.53 22.91
N GLU A 203 -6.95 -13.30 22.39
CA GLU A 203 -7.08 -14.00 21.11
C GLU A 203 -6.34 -15.34 21.13
N THR A 204 -6.90 -16.35 20.45
CA THR A 204 -6.19 -17.56 20.05
C THR A 204 -6.53 -17.88 18.61
N GLN A 205 -5.51 -17.94 17.76
CA GLN A 205 -5.65 -18.10 16.31
C GLN A 205 -4.70 -19.17 15.80
N LEU A 206 -5.18 -20.01 14.91
CA LEU A 206 -4.37 -20.85 14.03
C LEU A 206 -4.48 -20.27 12.62
N VAL A 207 -3.37 -19.79 12.06
CA VAL A 207 -3.30 -19.11 10.78
C VAL A 207 -2.52 -19.93 9.78
N ARG A 208 -2.98 -20.00 8.55
CA ARG A 208 -2.24 -20.53 7.41
C ARG A 208 -2.29 -19.57 6.25
N ASP A 209 -1.11 -19.23 5.73
CA ASP A 209 -0.94 -18.33 4.59
C ASP A 209 -0.55 -19.11 3.33
N ASP A 210 -1.32 -18.91 2.27
CA ASP A 210 -1.00 -19.36 0.91
C ASP A 210 -0.46 -18.16 0.12
N ARG A 211 0.86 -18.00 0.11
CA ARG A 211 1.54 -16.89 -0.57
C ARG A 211 1.38 -16.92 -2.09
N ALA A 212 1.31 -18.12 -2.68
CA ALA A 212 1.20 -18.26 -4.13
C ALA A 212 -0.15 -17.71 -4.65
N ASN A 213 -1.22 -17.93 -3.90
CA ASN A 213 -2.57 -17.48 -4.25
C ASN A 213 -3.01 -16.23 -3.46
N LEU A 214 -2.17 -15.70 -2.59
CA LEU A 214 -2.47 -14.56 -1.70
C LEU A 214 -3.74 -14.80 -0.89
N ARG A 215 -3.80 -15.92 -0.18
CA ARG A 215 -4.96 -16.35 0.61
C ARG A 215 -4.56 -16.63 2.05
N ARG A 216 -5.48 -16.37 2.95
CA ARG A 216 -5.30 -16.62 4.39
C ARG A 216 -6.47 -17.40 4.95
N TRP A 217 -6.15 -18.41 5.73
CA TRP A 217 -7.08 -19.15 6.57
C TRP A 217 -6.81 -18.82 8.04
N ILE A 218 -7.87 -18.57 8.81
CA ILE A 218 -7.78 -18.39 10.25
C ILE A 218 -8.83 -19.29 10.89
N VAL A 219 -8.40 -20.05 11.88
CA VAL A 219 -9.29 -20.83 12.76
C VAL A 219 -9.11 -20.31 14.18
N GLY A 220 -10.19 -19.88 14.81
CA GLY A 220 -10.18 -19.30 16.15
C GLY A 220 -10.67 -17.87 16.20
N ASP A 221 -10.15 -17.08 17.14
CA ASP A 221 -10.59 -15.70 17.32
C ASP A 221 -10.12 -14.81 16.15
N ALA A 222 -11.00 -13.96 15.70
CA ALA A 222 -10.76 -12.96 14.66
C ALA A 222 -11.70 -11.76 14.84
N PHE A 223 -11.58 -10.78 13.95
CA PHE A 223 -12.52 -9.67 13.87
C PHE A 223 -13.26 -9.74 12.53
N LEU A 224 -14.57 -9.59 12.60
CA LEU A 224 -15.38 -9.36 11.42
C LEU A 224 -15.06 -7.96 10.90
N PRO A 225 -14.77 -7.77 9.60
CA PRO A 225 -14.42 -6.46 9.07
C PRO A 225 -15.61 -5.50 9.14
N GLY A 226 -15.38 -4.29 9.58
CA GLY A 226 -16.36 -3.19 9.46
C GLY A 226 -16.43 -2.75 8.00
N LEU A 227 -17.40 -3.25 7.25
CA LEU A 227 -17.66 -2.85 5.86
C LEU A 227 -18.47 -1.56 5.82
N PRO A 228 -18.43 -0.78 4.73
CA PRO A 228 -19.34 0.35 4.57
C PRO A 228 -20.80 -0.09 4.76
N LEU A 229 -21.57 0.64 5.54
CA LEU A 229 -22.96 0.30 5.94
C LEU A 229 -23.10 -1.01 6.72
N GLY A 230 -22.01 -1.55 7.26
CA GLY A 230 -21.98 -2.70 8.16
C GLY A 230 -21.27 -2.34 9.46
N SER A 231 -21.12 -3.27 10.36
CA SER A 231 -20.33 -3.13 11.56
C SER A 231 -19.34 -4.28 11.73
N GLY A 232 -18.20 -4.00 12.37
CA GLY A 232 -17.26 -5.02 12.77
C GLY A 232 -17.58 -5.55 14.16
N ALA A 233 -17.18 -6.79 14.47
CA ALA A 233 -17.32 -7.39 15.78
C ALA A 233 -16.21 -8.37 16.10
N PRO A 234 -15.88 -8.58 17.39
CA PRO A 234 -15.08 -9.73 17.82
C PRO A 234 -15.83 -11.03 17.50
N PHE A 235 -15.10 -12.01 17.02
CA PHE A 235 -15.67 -13.23 16.46
C PHE A 235 -14.72 -14.41 16.70
N ALA A 236 -15.23 -15.63 16.72
CA ALA A 236 -14.42 -16.83 16.63
C ALA A 236 -15.05 -17.85 15.68
N GLY A 237 -14.23 -18.44 14.82
CA GLY A 237 -14.69 -19.39 13.83
C GLY A 237 -13.66 -19.65 12.74
N LEU A 238 -14.16 -19.86 11.53
CA LEU A 238 -13.36 -20.02 10.33
C LEU A 238 -13.42 -18.76 9.47
N THR A 239 -12.26 -18.26 9.08
CA THR A 239 -12.09 -17.17 8.13
C THR A 239 -11.30 -17.64 6.92
N PHE A 240 -11.79 -17.36 5.72
CA PHE A 240 -11.07 -17.50 4.47
C PHE A 240 -11.09 -16.17 3.71
N ALA A 241 -9.93 -15.61 3.46
CA ALA A 241 -9.82 -14.27 2.89
C ALA A 241 -8.70 -14.16 1.85
N LYS A 242 -8.87 -13.23 0.93
CA LYS A 242 -7.79 -12.72 0.09
C LYS A 242 -6.86 -11.85 0.95
N ALA A 243 -5.56 -12.05 0.83
CA ALA A 243 -4.56 -11.42 1.69
C ALA A 243 -3.41 -10.85 0.85
N TYR A 244 -3.63 -9.70 0.25
CA TYR A 244 -2.62 -9.04 -0.60
C TYR A 244 -1.34 -8.63 0.16
N ASN A 245 -1.43 -8.47 1.48
CA ASN A 245 -0.27 -8.19 2.32
C ASN A 245 0.74 -9.35 2.42
N LEU A 246 0.43 -10.52 1.86
CA LEU A 246 1.37 -11.65 1.73
C LEU A 246 2.41 -11.45 0.62
N ASP A 247 2.17 -10.51 -0.29
CA ASP A 247 3.14 -10.03 -1.27
C ASP A 247 3.03 -8.50 -1.38
N PRO A 248 3.91 -7.74 -0.71
CA PRO A 248 3.87 -6.28 -0.73
C PRO A 248 4.15 -5.66 -2.11
N PHE A 249 4.59 -6.46 -3.08
CA PHE A 249 4.86 -5.99 -4.45
C PHE A 249 3.65 -6.16 -5.38
N VAL A 250 2.59 -6.81 -4.94
CA VAL A 250 1.34 -6.89 -5.71
C VAL A 250 0.54 -5.61 -5.57
N SER A 251 0.40 -4.90 -6.69
CA SER A 251 -0.52 -3.77 -6.74
C SER A 251 -1.97 -4.25 -6.85
N ARG A 252 -2.80 -3.86 -5.89
CA ARG A 252 -4.26 -4.08 -5.96
C ARG A 252 -4.97 -3.07 -6.85
N GLN A 253 -4.35 -1.91 -7.01
CA GLN A 253 -4.94 -0.75 -7.67
C GLN A 253 -4.57 -0.75 -9.14
N PRO A 254 -5.43 -0.24 -10.02
CA PRO A 254 -5.06 0.04 -11.38
C PRO A 254 -3.85 0.96 -11.43
N GLY A 255 -2.76 0.51 -12.05
CA GLY A 255 -1.54 1.28 -12.23
C GLY A 255 -1.56 2.06 -13.54
N ALA A 256 -0.79 3.14 -13.61
CA ALA A 256 -0.53 3.80 -14.88
C ALA A 256 0.22 2.85 -15.81
N GLY A 257 -0.11 2.91 -17.09
CA GLY A 257 0.58 2.17 -18.13
C GLY A 257 0.65 2.98 -19.42
N PHE A 258 1.60 2.65 -20.28
CA PHE A 258 1.75 3.28 -21.57
C PHE A 258 2.02 2.21 -22.63
N ARG A 259 1.35 2.33 -23.78
CA ARG A 259 1.61 1.51 -24.96
C ARG A 259 2.09 2.41 -26.09
N GLY A 260 3.19 2.02 -26.71
CA GLY A 260 3.78 2.76 -27.80
C GLY A 260 4.47 1.85 -28.79
N THR A 261 4.95 2.46 -29.87
CA THR A 261 5.77 1.79 -30.88
C THR A 261 7.04 2.58 -31.14
N ALA A 262 8.16 1.90 -31.26
CA ALA A 262 9.43 2.47 -31.64
C ALA A 262 9.83 1.94 -33.04
N GLU A 263 10.12 2.83 -33.97
CA GLU A 263 10.57 2.47 -35.31
C GLU A 263 12.05 2.04 -35.34
N PHE A 264 12.82 2.65 -34.44
CA PHE A 264 14.28 2.45 -34.29
C PHE A 264 14.62 2.19 -32.84
N PRO A 265 15.83 1.66 -32.55
CA PRO A 265 16.33 1.59 -31.19
C PRO A 265 16.19 2.95 -30.50
N SER A 266 15.53 2.99 -29.36
CA SER A 266 15.14 4.24 -28.72
C SER A 266 15.40 4.20 -27.22
N GLN A 267 15.52 5.37 -26.61
CA GLN A 267 15.47 5.56 -25.16
C GLN A 267 14.09 6.06 -24.78
N VAL A 268 13.46 5.41 -23.82
CA VAL A 268 12.18 5.82 -23.25
C VAL A 268 12.42 6.36 -21.85
N ASP A 269 12.03 7.60 -21.62
CA ASP A 269 12.00 8.24 -20.32
C ASP A 269 10.52 8.39 -19.89
N PHE A 270 10.19 7.80 -18.76
CA PHE A 270 8.85 7.85 -18.19
C PHE A 270 8.81 8.76 -16.96
N TYR A 271 8.00 9.80 -17.00
CA TYR A 271 7.84 10.79 -15.94
C TYR A 271 6.44 10.72 -15.35
N VAL A 272 6.32 11.00 -14.05
CA VAL A 272 5.06 11.33 -13.38
C VAL A 272 5.21 12.69 -12.73
N GLY A 273 4.43 13.64 -13.20
CA GLY A 273 4.70 15.06 -12.94
C GLY A 273 6.10 15.42 -13.44
N ASN A 274 6.92 15.96 -12.57
CA ASN A 274 8.31 16.32 -12.87
C ASN A 274 9.34 15.25 -12.47
N THR A 275 8.90 14.10 -11.97
CA THR A 275 9.81 13.03 -11.47
C THR A 275 10.08 12.01 -12.57
N LEU A 276 11.35 11.81 -12.93
CA LEU A 276 11.77 10.71 -13.79
C LEU A 276 11.66 9.39 -13.00
N VAL A 277 10.79 8.51 -13.45
CA VAL A 277 10.50 7.22 -12.79
C VAL A 277 11.28 6.09 -13.41
N MET A 278 11.39 6.10 -14.75
CA MET A 278 12.08 5.05 -15.51
C MET A 278 12.83 5.67 -16.68
N ARG A 279 14.02 5.16 -16.93
CA ARG A 279 14.79 5.36 -18.17
C ARG A 279 15.21 4.00 -18.70
N GLN A 280 14.74 3.65 -19.89
CA GLN A 280 14.97 2.34 -20.50
C GLN A 280 15.33 2.47 -21.97
N ARG A 281 16.33 1.67 -22.42
CA ARG A 281 16.57 1.44 -23.83
C ARG A 281 15.64 0.36 -24.33
N ILE A 282 15.02 0.59 -25.46
CA ILE A 282 14.10 -0.35 -26.12
C ILE A 282 14.57 -0.63 -27.53
N GLU A 283 14.34 -1.84 -27.99
CA GLU A 283 14.50 -2.20 -29.39
C GLU A 283 13.30 -1.70 -30.22
N PRO A 284 13.43 -1.66 -31.55
CA PRO A 284 12.30 -1.38 -32.43
C PRO A 284 11.14 -2.34 -32.17
N GLY A 285 9.91 -1.86 -32.31
CA GLY A 285 8.70 -2.67 -32.13
C GLY A 285 7.70 -2.05 -31.16
N PRO A 286 6.58 -2.75 -30.92
CA PRO A 286 5.61 -2.37 -29.91
C PRO A 286 6.21 -2.53 -28.50
N PHE A 287 5.95 -1.59 -27.63
CA PHE A 287 6.33 -1.71 -26.22
C PHE A 287 5.20 -1.31 -25.29
N GLU A 288 5.20 -1.90 -24.12
CA GLU A 288 4.26 -1.60 -23.03
C GLU A 288 5.02 -1.37 -21.74
N ILE A 289 4.73 -0.25 -21.09
CA ILE A 289 5.13 0.05 -19.72
C ILE A 289 3.88 -0.17 -18.87
N SER A 290 3.96 -0.98 -17.82
CA SER A 290 2.81 -1.37 -17.01
C SER A 290 3.09 -1.27 -15.51
N ASN A 291 2.01 -1.32 -14.72
CA ASN A 291 2.02 -1.46 -13.26
C ASN A 291 2.78 -0.37 -12.51
N PHE A 292 2.75 0.86 -13.02
CA PHE A 292 3.30 1.98 -12.29
C PHE A 292 2.26 2.54 -11.31
N ASN A 293 2.58 2.49 -10.03
CA ASN A 293 1.79 3.06 -8.94
C ASN A 293 2.45 4.33 -8.39
N TYR A 294 1.65 5.33 -8.12
CA TYR A 294 2.06 6.59 -7.56
C TYR A 294 1.09 7.03 -6.44
N TYR A 295 1.43 8.08 -5.71
CA TYR A 295 0.54 8.65 -4.69
C TYR A 295 -0.79 9.10 -5.32
N GLY A 296 -1.90 8.93 -4.59
CA GLY A 296 -3.25 9.14 -5.10
C GLY A 296 -3.50 10.52 -5.73
N GLY A 297 -4.52 10.59 -6.59
CA GLY A 297 -4.93 11.77 -7.32
C GLY A 297 -4.56 11.77 -8.80
N ARG A 298 -4.94 12.84 -9.50
CA ARG A 298 -4.61 13.04 -10.90
C ARG A 298 -3.16 13.51 -11.05
N GLN A 299 -2.41 12.79 -11.85
CA GLN A 299 -1.02 13.11 -12.20
C GLN A 299 -0.88 13.18 -13.72
N ASP A 300 -0.03 14.07 -14.21
CA ASP A 300 0.32 14.09 -15.61
C ASP A 300 1.48 13.10 -15.83
N VAL A 301 1.20 12.11 -16.65
CA VAL A 301 2.19 11.11 -17.06
C VAL A 301 2.77 11.56 -18.39
N ARG A 302 4.10 11.70 -18.47
CA ARG A 302 4.82 12.11 -19.67
C ARG A 302 5.80 11.03 -20.07
N VAL A 303 5.67 10.54 -21.30
CA VAL A 303 6.57 9.56 -21.90
C VAL A 303 7.35 10.22 -23.04
N VAL A 304 8.66 10.27 -22.90
CA VAL A 304 9.57 10.82 -23.93
C VAL A 304 10.30 9.66 -24.58
N VAL A 305 10.08 9.47 -25.88
CA VAL A 305 10.76 8.48 -26.70
C VAL A 305 11.77 9.19 -27.59
N ARG A 306 13.06 8.89 -27.39
CA ARG A 306 14.17 9.47 -28.18
C ARG A 306 14.84 8.37 -28.98
N ASP A 307 14.84 8.48 -30.30
CA ASP A 307 15.50 7.50 -31.18
C ASP A 307 17.02 7.74 -31.32
N ILE A 308 17.71 6.82 -32.01
CA ILE A 308 19.16 6.90 -32.27
C ILE A 308 19.54 8.12 -33.12
N PHE A 309 18.60 8.75 -33.83
CA PHE A 309 18.83 9.94 -34.64
C PHE A 309 18.60 11.24 -33.86
N GLY A 310 18.26 11.15 -32.57
CA GLY A 310 17.98 12.28 -31.69
C GLY A 310 16.57 12.86 -31.85
N ARG A 311 15.68 12.23 -32.64
CA ARG A 311 14.30 12.66 -32.75
C ARG A 311 13.55 12.31 -31.47
N GLU A 312 12.85 13.29 -30.91
CA GLU A 312 12.05 13.10 -29.70
C GLU A 312 10.56 13.10 -30.02
N ARG A 313 9.84 12.16 -29.43
CA ARG A 313 8.39 12.12 -29.41
C ARG A 313 7.95 12.12 -27.95
N THR A 314 7.19 13.13 -27.55
CA THR A 314 6.62 13.22 -26.22
C THR A 314 5.12 12.94 -26.29
N VAL A 315 4.64 12.08 -25.38
CA VAL A 315 3.22 11.80 -25.17
C VAL A 315 2.92 12.15 -23.73
N GLU A 316 1.95 13.03 -23.51
CA GLU A 316 1.45 13.40 -22.19
C GLU A 316 0.00 12.98 -22.08
N TYR A 317 -0.35 12.38 -20.93
CA TYR A 317 -1.72 12.01 -20.62
C TYR A 317 -1.97 12.08 -19.11
N PRO A 318 -3.17 12.51 -18.68
CA PRO A 318 -3.52 12.48 -17.28
C PRO A 318 -3.85 11.05 -16.85
N PHE A 319 -3.47 10.70 -15.62
CA PHE A 319 -3.85 9.44 -15.00
C PHE A 319 -4.30 9.68 -13.56
N TYR A 320 -5.40 9.06 -13.16
CA TYR A 320 -5.93 9.19 -11.80
C TYR A 320 -5.58 7.96 -10.97
N PHE A 321 -4.71 8.13 -9.98
CA PHE A 321 -4.34 7.09 -9.04
C PHE A 321 -5.34 7.04 -7.88
N ALA A 322 -6.02 5.90 -7.69
CA ALA A 322 -7.07 5.72 -6.70
C ALA A 322 -6.89 4.45 -5.88
N PRO A 323 -6.80 4.55 -4.55
CA PRO A 323 -6.60 3.40 -3.69
C PRO A 323 -7.84 2.51 -3.50
N GLN A 324 -9.02 2.95 -3.94
CA GLN A 324 -10.30 2.30 -3.66
C GLN A 324 -10.73 1.28 -4.71
N GLY A 325 -10.24 1.39 -5.95
CA GLY A 325 -10.55 0.46 -7.04
C GLY A 325 -9.63 -0.76 -7.06
N LEU A 326 -10.12 -1.87 -7.60
CA LEU A 326 -9.31 -3.04 -7.92
C LEU A 326 -8.89 -3.00 -9.38
N ALA A 327 -7.67 -3.44 -9.68
CA ALA A 327 -7.21 -3.62 -11.06
C ALA A 327 -8.02 -4.74 -11.74
N ALA A 328 -8.07 -4.70 -13.08
CA ALA A 328 -8.83 -5.65 -13.90
C ALA A 328 -8.50 -7.10 -13.54
N GLY A 329 -9.54 -7.91 -13.34
CA GLY A 329 -9.46 -9.34 -13.02
C GLY A 329 -9.08 -9.67 -11.57
N LEU A 330 -8.79 -8.67 -10.73
CA LEU A 330 -8.50 -8.93 -9.32
C LEU A 330 -9.78 -9.10 -8.49
N HIS A 331 -9.68 -9.94 -7.46
CA HIS A 331 -10.74 -10.21 -6.50
C HIS A 331 -10.25 -9.90 -5.09
N ASP A 332 -11.09 -9.24 -4.29
CA ASP A 332 -10.89 -9.00 -2.86
C ASP A 332 -12.09 -9.56 -2.10
N TYR A 333 -11.86 -10.51 -1.20
CA TYR A 333 -12.94 -11.21 -0.51
C TYR A 333 -12.55 -11.65 0.90
N SER A 334 -13.55 -11.79 1.74
CA SER A 334 -13.45 -12.45 3.04
C SER A 334 -14.77 -13.16 3.32
N TYR A 335 -14.67 -14.42 3.71
CA TYR A 335 -15.79 -15.27 4.10
C TYR A 335 -15.54 -15.79 5.50
N GLN A 336 -16.49 -15.57 6.39
CA GLN A 336 -16.36 -15.87 7.80
C GLN A 336 -17.61 -16.52 8.33
N VAL A 337 -17.46 -17.57 9.13
CA VAL A 337 -18.55 -18.28 9.79
C VAL A 337 -18.10 -18.75 11.18
N GLY A 338 -18.95 -18.56 12.20
CA GLY A 338 -18.65 -18.95 13.58
C GLY A 338 -19.62 -18.34 14.58
N ALA A 339 -19.12 -17.75 15.67
CA ALA A 339 -19.92 -17.15 16.72
C ALA A 339 -19.35 -15.79 17.15
N LEU A 340 -20.21 -14.87 17.49
CA LEU A 340 -19.84 -13.56 18.09
C LEU A 340 -19.19 -13.80 19.44
N ARG A 341 -18.18 -13.01 19.76
CA ARG A 341 -17.50 -12.99 21.04
C ARG A 341 -17.90 -11.78 21.84
N GLU A 342 -18.55 -12.00 22.97
CA GLU A 342 -18.95 -10.97 23.91
C GLU A 342 -17.85 -10.72 24.95
N GLY A 343 -17.87 -9.54 25.57
CA GLY A 343 -16.91 -9.20 26.61
C GLY A 343 -15.45 -9.28 26.20
N PHE A 344 -15.12 -8.98 24.90
CA PHE A 344 -13.74 -8.91 24.43
C PHE A 344 -12.91 -7.94 25.29
N GLY A 345 -11.77 -8.41 25.77
CA GLY A 345 -10.90 -7.64 26.68
C GLY A 345 -11.30 -7.73 28.16
N THR A 346 -12.47 -8.26 28.51
CA THR A 346 -12.93 -8.44 29.89
C THR A 346 -13.20 -9.89 30.26
N ARG A 347 -13.54 -10.74 29.27
CA ARG A 347 -13.81 -12.16 29.46
C ARG A 347 -13.06 -13.03 28.44
N SER A 348 -12.58 -14.18 28.89
CA SER A 348 -11.67 -15.03 28.11
C SER A 348 -12.34 -15.82 27.00
N ALA A 349 -13.56 -16.29 27.17
CA ALA A 349 -14.17 -17.29 26.28
C ALA A 349 -15.71 -17.20 26.31
N GLU A 350 -16.25 -16.01 26.11
CA GLU A 350 -17.70 -15.83 26.03
C GLU A 350 -18.11 -15.68 24.56
N TYR A 351 -18.70 -16.73 24.04
CA TYR A 351 -19.20 -16.81 22.68
C TYR A 351 -20.71 -16.93 22.69
N SER A 352 -21.41 -16.15 21.87
CA SER A 352 -22.86 -16.07 21.88
C SER A 352 -23.47 -16.59 20.57
N ARG A 353 -24.09 -15.72 19.83
CA ARG A 353 -24.89 -16.07 18.65
C ARG A 353 -24.03 -16.53 17.47
N PRO A 354 -24.44 -17.58 16.72
CA PRO A 354 -23.87 -17.88 15.44
C PRO A 354 -23.94 -16.66 14.52
N ALA A 355 -22.86 -16.42 13.81
CA ALA A 355 -22.70 -15.27 12.93
C ALA A 355 -21.94 -15.62 11.67
N PHE A 356 -22.22 -14.90 10.59
CA PHE A 356 -21.44 -14.94 9.38
C PHE A 356 -21.23 -13.54 8.82
N SER A 357 -20.11 -13.35 8.14
CA SER A 357 -19.83 -12.17 7.33
C SER A 357 -19.17 -12.59 6.04
N ALA A 358 -19.62 -12.06 4.94
CA ALA A 358 -19.07 -12.33 3.62
C ALA A 358 -19.05 -11.06 2.79
N PHE A 359 -17.94 -10.79 2.15
CA PHE A 359 -17.89 -9.83 1.06
C PHE A 359 -17.05 -10.35 -0.09
N HIS A 360 -17.39 -9.90 -1.29
CA HIS A 360 -16.62 -10.17 -2.49
C HIS A 360 -16.65 -8.94 -3.40
N ARG A 361 -15.49 -8.45 -3.73
CA ARG A 361 -15.29 -7.35 -4.68
C ARG A 361 -14.48 -7.85 -5.87
N TRP A 362 -14.83 -7.39 -7.05
CA TRP A 362 -14.21 -7.78 -8.31
C TRP A 362 -13.92 -6.56 -9.17
N GLY A 363 -12.65 -6.39 -9.58
CA GLY A 363 -12.25 -5.44 -10.61
C GLY A 363 -12.65 -5.95 -11.98
N VAL A 364 -13.74 -5.44 -12.53
CA VAL A 364 -14.25 -5.82 -13.87
C VAL A 364 -13.26 -5.36 -14.93
N ASP A 365 -12.85 -4.12 -14.82
CA ASP A 365 -11.78 -3.48 -15.57
C ASP A 365 -11.08 -2.43 -14.69
N ASP A 366 -10.14 -1.66 -15.25
CA ASP A 366 -9.40 -0.65 -14.50
C ASP A 366 -10.24 0.58 -14.10
N ARG A 367 -11.51 0.65 -14.52
CA ARG A 367 -12.44 1.74 -14.22
C ARG A 367 -13.58 1.33 -13.29
N LEU A 368 -13.95 0.06 -13.31
CA LEU A 368 -15.13 -0.47 -12.63
C LEU A 368 -14.76 -1.58 -11.65
N THR A 369 -15.09 -1.39 -10.38
CA THR A 369 -15.10 -2.45 -9.37
C THR A 369 -16.51 -2.64 -8.85
N LEU A 370 -16.98 -3.88 -8.83
CA LEU A 370 -18.27 -4.29 -8.27
C LEU A 370 -18.06 -5.05 -6.97
N GLY A 371 -18.92 -4.83 -6.00
CA GLY A 371 -18.90 -5.51 -4.72
C GLY A 371 -20.27 -5.98 -4.28
N LEU A 372 -20.29 -7.05 -3.52
CA LEU A 372 -21.46 -7.56 -2.81
C LEU A 372 -21.05 -7.95 -1.40
N ARG A 373 -21.89 -7.65 -0.41
CA ARG A 373 -21.68 -8.03 0.97
C ARG A 373 -22.95 -8.57 1.61
N ALA A 374 -22.77 -9.46 2.57
CA ALA A 374 -23.83 -9.98 3.41
C ALA A 374 -23.24 -10.34 4.79
N GLU A 375 -23.96 -10.00 5.84
CA GLU A 375 -23.63 -10.35 7.21
C GLU A 375 -24.91 -10.71 7.97
N GLY A 376 -24.79 -11.59 8.94
CA GLY A 376 -25.97 -12.00 9.67
C GLY A 376 -25.70 -12.80 10.94
N THR A 377 -26.72 -12.88 11.77
CA THR A 377 -26.86 -13.77 12.92
C THR A 377 -28.16 -14.54 12.79
N SER A 378 -28.54 -15.34 13.79
CA SER A 378 -29.85 -16.02 13.84
C SER A 378 -31.04 -15.04 13.88
N ARG A 379 -30.80 -13.75 14.12
CA ARG A 379 -31.87 -12.74 14.35
C ARG A 379 -31.81 -11.58 13.38
N GLN A 380 -30.64 -11.28 12.85
CA GLN A 380 -30.35 -10.08 12.09
C GLN A 380 -29.70 -10.43 10.77
N PHE A 381 -30.01 -9.67 9.74
CA PHE A 381 -29.39 -9.76 8.42
C PHE A 381 -29.14 -8.35 7.90
N ASN A 382 -28.02 -8.15 7.26
CA ASN A 382 -27.65 -6.93 6.56
C ASN A 382 -26.87 -7.28 5.29
N GLY A 383 -27.21 -6.65 4.17
CA GLY A 383 -26.49 -6.93 2.93
C GLY A 383 -26.84 -5.98 1.82
N GLY A 384 -25.96 -5.94 0.82
CA GLY A 384 -26.17 -5.10 -0.35
C GLY A 384 -24.96 -4.93 -1.25
N PRO A 385 -25.15 -4.34 -2.43
CA PRO A 385 -24.10 -4.08 -3.41
C PRO A 385 -23.32 -2.81 -3.11
N ASP A 386 -22.08 -2.76 -3.64
CA ASP A 386 -21.29 -1.55 -3.78
C ASP A 386 -20.61 -1.49 -5.15
N VAL A 387 -20.32 -0.28 -5.59
CA VAL A 387 -19.66 0.00 -6.85
C VAL A 387 -18.61 1.09 -6.68
N VAL A 388 -17.47 0.93 -7.35
CA VAL A 388 -16.46 1.97 -7.47
C VAL A 388 -16.21 2.23 -8.94
N LEU A 389 -16.38 3.49 -9.34
CA LEU A 389 -16.09 4.00 -10.68
C LEU A 389 -14.89 4.93 -10.62
N ARG A 390 -13.98 4.76 -11.56
CA ARG A 390 -12.80 5.61 -11.73
C ARG A 390 -12.78 6.26 -13.11
N SER A 391 -12.49 7.55 -13.16
CA SER A 391 -12.32 8.28 -14.40
C SER A 391 -11.27 9.38 -14.23
N GLU A 392 -10.54 9.67 -15.29
CA GLU A 392 -9.57 10.76 -15.33
C GLU A 392 -10.24 12.14 -15.23
N GLY A 393 -11.48 12.26 -15.72
CA GLY A 393 -12.23 13.50 -15.74
C GLY A 393 -12.89 13.87 -14.42
N PHE A 394 -13.39 12.89 -13.66
CA PHE A 394 -14.10 13.15 -12.41
C PHE A 394 -13.49 12.45 -11.16
N GLY A 395 -12.39 11.72 -11.30
CA GLY A 395 -11.75 11.05 -10.18
C GLY A 395 -12.40 9.71 -9.82
N VAL A 396 -12.70 9.50 -8.54
CA VAL A 396 -13.27 8.26 -8.01
C VAL A 396 -14.63 8.52 -7.41
N LEU A 397 -15.60 7.72 -7.82
CA LEU A 397 -16.93 7.67 -7.27
C LEU A 397 -17.17 6.29 -6.67
N ALA A 398 -17.50 6.21 -5.38
CA ALA A 398 -17.93 4.98 -4.73
C ALA A 398 -19.35 5.14 -4.21
N ALA A 399 -20.19 4.16 -4.44
CA ALA A 399 -21.57 4.15 -3.96
C ALA A 399 -21.95 2.74 -3.49
N GLY A 400 -22.87 2.67 -2.54
CA GLY A 400 -23.41 1.41 -2.09
C GLY A 400 -24.75 1.59 -1.41
N ALA A 401 -25.52 0.51 -1.40
CA ALA A 401 -26.79 0.42 -0.72
C ALA A 401 -26.84 -0.86 0.11
N SER A 402 -27.66 -0.84 1.15
CA SER A 402 -27.84 -1.97 2.03
C SER A 402 -29.27 -2.04 2.53
N ALA A 403 -29.79 -3.24 2.64
CA ALA A 403 -31.00 -3.56 3.36
C ALA A 403 -30.65 -4.30 4.66
N SER A 404 -31.32 -3.97 5.74
CA SER A 404 -31.21 -4.66 7.02
C SER A 404 -32.57 -5.18 7.46
N ARG A 405 -32.55 -6.32 8.13
CA ARG A 405 -33.72 -6.90 8.81
C ARG A 405 -33.32 -7.31 10.23
N ASP A 406 -34.07 -6.87 11.19
CA ASP A 406 -34.08 -7.37 12.56
C ASP A 406 -35.49 -7.87 12.87
N ARG A 407 -35.68 -8.55 14.01
CA ARG A 407 -37.00 -9.11 14.41
C ARG A 407 -38.16 -8.13 14.28
N ASP A 408 -37.93 -6.88 14.69
CA ASP A 408 -38.95 -5.85 14.86
C ASP A 408 -38.76 -4.63 13.94
N ALA A 409 -37.72 -4.63 13.06
CA ALA A 409 -37.41 -3.51 12.22
C ALA A 409 -36.77 -3.91 10.89
N ASP A 410 -37.29 -3.39 9.81
CA ASP A 410 -36.65 -3.42 8.49
C ASP A 410 -36.11 -2.03 8.15
N GLY A 411 -34.95 -1.98 7.56
CA GLY A 411 -34.30 -0.73 7.22
C GLY A 411 -33.47 -0.78 5.96
N HIS A 412 -33.08 0.39 5.53
CA HIS A 412 -32.16 0.56 4.39
C HIS A 412 -31.18 1.70 4.65
N ALA A 413 -30.05 1.60 4.02
CA ALA A 413 -28.99 2.62 4.07
C ALA A 413 -28.34 2.78 2.71
N TRP A 414 -27.71 3.91 2.47
CA TRP A 414 -26.88 4.13 1.30
C TRP A 414 -25.72 5.07 1.63
N PHE A 415 -24.67 4.96 0.86
CA PHE A 415 -23.57 5.93 0.86
C PHE A 415 -23.19 6.33 -0.56
N LEU A 416 -22.65 7.52 -0.69
CA LEU A 416 -21.99 8.04 -1.88
C LEU A 416 -20.73 8.75 -1.44
N SER A 417 -19.59 8.39 -2.03
CA SER A 417 -18.30 9.02 -1.80
C SER A 417 -17.68 9.43 -3.12
N HIS A 418 -17.22 10.65 -3.21
CA HIS A 418 -16.52 11.17 -4.37
C HIS A 418 -15.19 11.77 -3.92
N ALA A 419 -14.11 11.46 -4.63
CA ALA A 419 -12.79 12.04 -4.40
C ALA A 419 -12.18 12.46 -5.74
N PHE A 420 -11.71 13.69 -5.81
CA PHE A 420 -11.06 14.25 -6.99
C PHE A 420 -9.85 15.10 -6.60
N GLN A 421 -8.77 14.94 -7.34
CA GLN A 421 -7.57 15.76 -7.19
C GLN A 421 -7.04 16.12 -8.58
N LEU A 422 -6.82 17.41 -8.80
CA LEU A 422 -6.27 17.94 -10.04
C LEU A 422 -5.24 19.01 -9.70
N HIS A 423 -3.96 18.73 -9.97
CA HIS A 423 -2.84 19.59 -9.61
C HIS A 423 -2.90 20.00 -8.12
N GLU A 424 -3.03 21.29 -7.86
CA GLU A 424 -3.09 21.85 -6.52
C GLU A 424 -4.48 21.73 -5.85
N PHE A 425 -5.53 21.42 -6.61
CA PHE A 425 -6.90 21.33 -6.10
C PHE A 425 -7.29 19.89 -5.75
N SER A 426 -7.98 19.75 -4.62
CA SER A 426 -8.60 18.50 -4.20
C SER A 426 -10.03 18.71 -3.74
N SER A 427 -10.90 17.73 -3.95
CA SER A 427 -12.23 17.71 -3.37
C SER A 427 -12.60 16.32 -2.89
N GLN A 428 -13.29 16.26 -1.77
CA GLN A 428 -13.85 15.03 -1.22
C GLN A 428 -15.27 15.30 -0.75
N LEU A 429 -16.20 14.43 -1.13
CA LEU A 429 -17.58 14.43 -0.70
C LEU A 429 -17.92 13.04 -0.17
N THR A 430 -18.54 12.98 1.00
CA THR A 430 -19.11 11.74 1.55
C THR A 430 -20.51 12.03 2.03
N LEU A 431 -21.47 11.26 1.54
CA LEU A 431 -22.86 11.32 1.92
C LEU A 431 -23.29 9.93 2.39
N GLN A 432 -23.84 9.84 3.59
CA GLN A 432 -24.35 8.59 4.13
C GLN A 432 -25.69 8.86 4.81
N ARG A 433 -26.64 7.95 4.61
CA ARG A 433 -27.96 8.05 5.23
C ARG A 433 -28.51 6.66 5.57
N HIS A 434 -29.16 6.59 6.73
CA HIS A 434 -29.86 5.42 7.23
C HIS A 434 -31.34 5.72 7.45
N SER A 435 -32.20 4.77 7.16
CA SER A 435 -33.62 4.84 7.59
C SER A 435 -33.71 4.59 9.11
N PRO A 436 -34.78 5.01 9.79
CA PRO A 436 -34.94 4.79 11.24
C PRO A 436 -34.85 3.33 11.68
N GLY A 437 -35.30 2.40 10.83
CA GLY A 437 -35.28 0.97 11.12
C GLY A 437 -34.00 0.27 10.68
N TYR A 438 -32.98 0.99 10.19
CA TYR A 438 -31.73 0.38 9.76
C TYR A 438 -30.87 -0.02 10.96
N VAL A 439 -30.54 -1.31 11.07
CA VAL A 439 -29.72 -1.88 12.14
C VAL A 439 -28.57 -2.67 11.51
N PRO A 440 -27.31 -2.30 11.78
CA PRO A 440 -26.17 -3.16 11.43
C PRO A 440 -26.18 -4.41 12.31
N VAL A 441 -25.74 -5.54 11.76
CA VAL A 441 -25.88 -6.86 12.43
C VAL A 441 -25.18 -6.92 13.80
N TYR A 442 -24.10 -6.16 13.96
CA TYR A 442 -23.29 -6.16 15.17
C TYR A 442 -23.38 -4.81 15.90
N ALA A 443 -24.58 -4.23 15.94
CA ALA A 443 -24.81 -2.90 16.54
C ALA A 443 -24.37 -2.81 18.01
N ASP A 444 -24.42 -3.91 18.76
CA ASP A 444 -23.95 -3.98 20.15
C ASP A 444 -22.45 -3.67 20.30
N PHE A 445 -21.68 -3.78 19.22
CA PHE A 445 -20.23 -3.52 19.14
C PHE A 445 -19.89 -2.23 18.38
N ALA A 446 -20.88 -1.55 17.80
CA ALA A 446 -20.68 -0.36 16.99
C ALA A 446 -21.14 0.89 17.75
N PRO A 447 -20.49 2.03 17.55
CA PRO A 447 -21.05 3.30 17.98
C PRO A 447 -22.39 3.54 17.28
N LEU A 448 -23.29 4.30 17.91
CA LEU A 448 -24.57 4.69 17.33
C LEU A 448 -24.35 5.30 15.95
N LEU A 449 -24.97 4.72 14.93
CA LEU A 449 -24.84 5.22 13.57
C LEU A 449 -25.64 6.52 13.42
N PRO A 450 -25.03 7.57 12.84
CA PRO A 450 -25.77 8.79 12.57
C PRO A 450 -26.84 8.53 11.51
N ARG A 451 -28.02 9.09 11.67
CA ARG A 451 -29.12 9.03 10.69
C ARG A 451 -28.76 9.65 9.35
N SER A 452 -27.98 10.71 9.38
CA SER A 452 -27.33 11.29 8.21
C SER A 452 -25.95 11.83 8.57
N ASP A 453 -24.96 11.56 7.72
CA ASP A 453 -23.61 12.08 7.83
C ASP A 453 -23.18 12.58 6.45
N TYR A 454 -23.04 13.90 6.29
CA TYR A 454 -22.65 14.56 5.07
C TYR A 454 -21.37 15.34 5.34
N ASN A 455 -20.34 15.08 4.59
CA ASN A 455 -19.04 15.74 4.70
C ASN A 455 -18.57 16.18 3.31
N ALA A 456 -18.14 17.41 3.19
CA ALA A 456 -17.55 17.96 1.98
C ALA A 456 -16.29 18.74 2.34
N VAL A 457 -15.21 18.48 1.64
CA VAL A 457 -13.93 19.20 1.81
C VAL A 457 -13.42 19.61 0.42
N VAL A 458 -12.96 20.86 0.31
CA VAL A 458 -12.24 21.37 -0.86
C VAL A 458 -10.89 21.89 -0.39
N GLY A 459 -9.83 21.47 -1.05
CA GLY A 459 -8.47 21.78 -0.71
C GLY A 459 -7.72 22.44 -1.87
N TYR A 460 -6.80 23.31 -1.51
CA TYR A 460 -5.77 23.86 -2.40
C TYR A 460 -4.41 23.73 -1.73
N ALA A 461 -3.41 23.19 -2.44
CA ALA A 461 -2.07 23.00 -1.92
C ALA A 461 -1.02 23.42 -2.95
N SER A 462 -0.11 24.31 -2.56
CA SER A 462 1.03 24.70 -3.40
C SER A 462 2.31 24.87 -2.57
N PRO A 463 3.48 24.72 -3.18
CA PRO A 463 4.77 24.94 -2.48
C PRO A 463 4.91 26.34 -1.90
N ALA A 464 4.34 27.35 -2.55
CA ALA A 464 4.46 28.74 -2.15
C ALA A 464 3.54 29.11 -0.97
N LEU A 465 2.28 28.66 -1.01
CA LEU A 465 1.26 29.03 -0.03
C LEU A 465 1.07 28.02 1.08
N GLY A 466 1.53 26.76 0.89
CA GLY A 466 1.16 25.65 1.76
C GLY A 466 -0.20 25.07 1.34
N SER A 467 -0.94 24.46 2.27
CA SER A 467 -2.25 23.88 2.01
C SER A 467 -3.35 24.57 2.80
N VAL A 468 -4.48 24.82 2.13
CA VAL A 468 -5.71 25.37 2.69
C VAL A 468 -6.85 24.41 2.38
N ASN A 469 -7.63 24.03 3.40
CA ASN A 469 -8.82 23.20 3.21
C ASN A 469 -10.04 23.88 3.84
N LEU A 470 -11.12 23.91 3.06
CA LEU A 470 -12.45 24.36 3.51
C LEU A 470 -13.35 23.13 3.63
N GLY A 471 -13.90 22.90 4.80
CA GLY A 471 -14.77 21.79 5.11
C GLY A 471 -16.17 22.20 5.54
N PHE A 472 -17.15 21.39 5.18
CA PHE A 472 -18.51 21.43 5.70
C PHE A 472 -18.92 20.04 6.14
N ALA A 473 -19.44 19.89 7.35
CA ALA A 473 -20.01 18.64 7.84
C ALA A 473 -21.41 18.88 8.42
N ARG A 474 -22.31 17.91 8.17
CA ARG A 474 -23.63 17.84 8.78
C ARG A 474 -23.85 16.45 9.29
N ARG A 475 -24.09 16.32 10.59
CA ARG A 475 -24.39 15.04 11.25
C ARG A 475 -25.70 15.15 12.03
N GLU A 476 -26.54 14.15 11.87
CA GLU A 476 -27.79 13.99 12.58
C GLU A 476 -27.82 12.60 13.23
N SER A 477 -27.89 12.54 14.56
CA SER A 477 -27.91 11.30 15.35
C SER A 477 -29.06 11.37 16.33
N ASP A 478 -29.70 10.24 16.64
CA ASP A 478 -30.66 10.14 17.74
C ASP A 478 -29.93 9.62 18.99
N PRO A 479 -30.07 10.22 20.17
CA PRO A 479 -30.90 11.42 20.52
C PRO A 479 -30.18 12.77 20.33
N ASP A 480 -28.97 12.78 19.77
CA ASP A 480 -28.18 14.00 19.65
C ASP A 480 -28.76 15.00 18.64
N PRO A 481 -28.70 16.31 18.94
CA PRO A 481 -29.21 17.32 18.03
C PRO A 481 -28.36 17.40 16.74
N LEU A 482 -29.01 17.91 15.70
CA LEU A 482 -28.35 18.16 14.41
C LEU A 482 -27.13 19.06 14.57
N SER A 483 -25.96 18.54 14.26
CA SER A 483 -24.71 19.28 14.18
C SER A 483 -24.41 19.71 12.75
N ARG A 484 -23.99 20.97 12.59
CA ARG A 484 -23.52 21.54 11.32
C ARG A 484 -22.25 22.32 11.59
N THR A 485 -21.16 21.96 10.91
CA THR A 485 -19.88 22.61 11.12
C THR A 485 -19.30 23.12 9.80
N VAL A 486 -18.66 24.27 9.86
CA VAL A 486 -17.77 24.79 8.82
C VAL A 486 -16.37 24.81 9.41
N SER A 487 -15.38 24.37 8.66
CA SER A 487 -13.97 24.36 9.06
C SER A 487 -13.06 24.96 8.00
N LEU A 488 -12.03 25.64 8.46
CA LEU A 488 -10.92 26.12 7.65
C LEU A 488 -9.62 25.63 8.26
N SER A 489 -8.83 24.89 7.50
CA SER A 489 -7.51 24.42 7.93
C SER A 489 -6.44 25.01 7.04
N TYR A 490 -5.33 25.39 7.64
CA TYR A 490 -4.14 25.88 6.96
C TYR A 490 -2.93 25.13 7.49
N SER A 491 -2.05 24.65 6.59
CA SER A 491 -0.75 24.11 6.99
C SER A 491 0.34 24.57 6.03
N ARG A 492 1.52 24.87 6.59
CA ARG A 492 2.68 25.28 5.81
C ARG A 492 3.97 24.76 6.42
N PRO A 493 4.84 24.11 5.63
CA PRO A 493 6.19 23.81 6.05
C PRO A 493 7.02 25.10 6.20
N ILE A 494 7.91 25.14 7.22
CA ILE A 494 8.82 26.25 7.47
C ILE A 494 10.23 25.78 7.08
N GLY A 495 10.49 25.70 5.78
CA GLY A 495 11.72 25.14 5.24
C GLY A 495 12.00 23.72 5.80
N GLY A 496 13.27 23.42 6.13
CA GLY A 496 13.66 22.17 6.82
C GLY A 496 13.47 22.21 8.33
N LEU A 497 12.93 23.28 8.90
CA LEU A 497 12.86 23.48 10.36
C LEU A 497 11.58 22.92 11.00
N GLY A 498 10.51 22.75 10.22
CA GLY A 498 9.24 22.27 10.78
C GLY A 498 8.00 22.71 10.00
N SER A 499 6.86 22.84 10.69
CA SER A 499 5.59 23.23 10.09
C SER A 499 4.68 24.01 11.05
N ILE A 500 3.82 24.83 10.46
CA ILE A 500 2.69 25.48 11.15
C ILE A 500 1.40 24.83 10.68
N LEU A 501 0.47 24.60 11.61
CA LEU A 501 -0.89 24.14 11.37
C LEU A 501 -1.85 25.07 12.13
N ALA A 502 -2.89 25.54 11.43
CA ALA A 502 -4.00 26.26 12.03
C ALA A 502 -5.33 25.66 11.56
N THR A 503 -6.25 25.45 12.47
CA THR A 503 -7.60 24.96 12.15
C THR A 503 -8.61 25.78 12.92
N TRP A 504 -9.58 26.34 12.20
CA TRP A 504 -10.74 27.01 12.74
C TRP A 504 -11.99 26.21 12.36
N ARG A 505 -12.85 25.95 13.31
CA ARG A 505 -14.14 25.28 13.10
C ARG A 505 -15.24 26.02 13.81
N ARG A 506 -16.37 26.23 13.15
CA ARG A 506 -17.57 26.85 13.71
C ARG A 506 -18.76 25.91 13.68
N GLU A 507 -19.40 25.73 14.80
CA GLU A 507 -20.70 25.06 14.91
C GLU A 507 -21.82 26.05 14.51
N LEU A 508 -22.67 25.63 13.56
CA LEU A 508 -23.76 26.43 13.01
C LEU A 508 -25.12 26.13 13.66
N GLY A 509 -25.13 25.23 14.66
CA GLY A 509 -26.36 24.82 15.40
C GLY A 509 -26.71 25.72 16.61
N GLU A 510 -27.69 25.29 17.38
CA GLU A 510 -28.19 26.02 18.55
C GLU A 510 -27.12 26.22 19.63
N ARG A 511 -26.18 25.31 19.76
CA ARG A 511 -25.08 25.43 20.76
C ARG A 511 -24.12 26.56 20.42
N GLY A 512 -23.98 26.91 19.13
CA GLY A 512 -23.08 27.98 18.67
C GLY A 512 -21.66 27.80 19.20
N GLY A 513 -20.71 28.63 18.72
CA GLY A 513 -19.34 28.56 19.20
C GLY A 513 -18.35 28.26 18.09
N TYR A 514 -17.06 28.35 18.42
CA TYR A 514 -15.98 27.99 17.49
C TYR A 514 -14.81 27.37 18.23
N ASP A 515 -14.17 26.41 17.57
CA ASP A 515 -12.87 25.88 17.97
C ASP A 515 -11.78 26.59 17.17
N LEU A 516 -10.66 26.82 17.80
CA LEU A 516 -9.44 27.28 17.15
C LEU A 516 -8.28 26.43 17.64
N PHE A 517 -7.51 25.90 16.72
CA PHE A 517 -6.23 25.24 16.98
C PHE A 517 -5.13 25.96 16.19
N VAL A 518 -4.01 26.26 16.86
CA VAL A 518 -2.78 26.73 16.22
C VAL A 518 -1.63 25.91 16.78
N GLY A 519 -0.89 25.25 15.91
CA GLY A 519 0.24 24.39 16.25
C GLY A 519 1.50 24.78 15.48
N LEU A 520 2.64 24.67 16.15
CA LEU A 520 3.98 24.83 15.62
C LEU A 520 4.77 23.57 15.95
N GLN A 521 5.30 22.93 14.93
CA GLN A 521 6.25 21.82 15.07
C GLN A 521 7.60 22.24 14.56
N LEU A 522 8.65 22.07 15.36
CA LEU A 522 10.04 22.34 15.00
C LEU A 522 10.87 21.07 15.14
N LEU A 523 11.71 20.80 14.16
CA LEU A 523 12.71 19.73 14.13
C LEU A 523 14.09 20.36 14.32
N LEU A 524 14.76 20.12 15.47
CA LEU A 524 15.97 20.85 15.82
C LEU A 524 17.22 20.26 15.16
N ASP A 525 17.35 18.93 15.13
CA ASP A 525 18.58 18.24 14.68
C ASP A 525 18.31 16.84 14.09
N GLY A 526 17.12 16.61 13.54
CA GLY A 526 16.68 15.31 13.05
C GLY A 526 16.40 14.26 14.14
N LYS A 527 16.64 14.58 15.44
CA LYS A 527 16.36 13.69 16.57
C LYS A 527 15.48 14.33 17.64
N HIS A 528 15.50 15.65 17.73
CA HIS A 528 14.72 16.41 18.70
C HIS A 528 13.63 17.21 18.03
N ALA A 529 12.42 17.15 18.58
CA ALA A 529 11.27 17.91 18.13
C ALA A 529 10.69 18.76 19.27
N VAL A 530 10.24 19.95 18.92
CA VAL A 530 9.48 20.84 19.79
C VAL A 530 8.11 21.07 19.16
N ASN A 531 7.05 20.74 19.89
CA ASN A 531 5.68 21.01 19.49
C ASN A 531 5.06 22.00 20.46
N ALA A 532 4.58 23.12 19.95
CA ALA A 532 3.82 24.10 20.73
C ALA A 532 2.43 24.24 20.12
N SER A 533 1.38 24.28 20.95
CA SER A 533 0.03 24.49 20.44
C SER A 533 -0.82 25.34 21.38
N HIS A 534 -1.75 26.06 20.78
CA HIS A 534 -2.85 26.76 21.42
C HIS A 534 -4.16 26.26 20.86
N THR A 535 -5.07 25.86 21.75
CA THR A 535 -6.42 25.41 21.40
C THR A 535 -7.44 26.24 22.18
N ARG A 536 -8.50 26.67 21.50
CA ARG A 536 -9.72 27.16 22.12
C ARG A 536 -10.85 26.22 21.73
N ASP A 537 -11.58 25.67 22.69
CA ASP A 537 -12.71 24.78 22.43
C ASP A 537 -14.04 25.53 22.26
N LEU A 538 -15.08 24.82 21.84
CA LEU A 538 -16.44 25.34 21.61
C LEU A 538 -17.03 26.03 22.83
N LEU A 539 -16.66 25.62 24.04
CA LEU A 539 -17.16 26.16 25.31
C LEU A 539 -16.30 27.35 25.80
N GLY A 540 -15.29 27.74 25.02
CA GLY A 540 -14.42 28.87 25.36
C GLY A 540 -13.21 28.52 26.21
N GLY A 541 -13.06 27.24 26.61
CA GLY A 541 -11.87 26.72 27.28
C GLY A 541 -10.63 26.88 26.42
N ARG A 542 -9.50 27.24 27.04
CA ARG A 542 -8.21 27.45 26.37
C ARG A 542 -7.20 26.44 26.85
N THR A 543 -6.43 25.85 25.93
CA THR A 543 -5.35 24.92 26.26
C THR A 543 -4.09 25.34 25.53
N GLU A 544 -3.02 25.52 26.27
CA GLU A 544 -1.67 25.77 25.79
C GLU A 544 -0.84 24.54 26.10
N SER A 545 -0.07 24.06 25.11
CA SER A 545 0.76 22.87 25.24
C SER A 545 2.13 23.12 24.64
N LEU A 546 3.16 22.66 25.35
CA LEU A 546 4.54 22.64 24.89
C LEU A 546 5.13 21.25 25.14
N GLN A 547 5.52 20.58 24.08
CA GLN A 547 6.18 19.28 24.14
C GLN A 547 7.59 19.36 23.56
N VAL A 548 8.56 18.84 24.30
CA VAL A 548 9.91 18.60 23.82
C VAL A 548 10.12 17.10 23.82
N SER A 549 10.61 16.56 22.72
CA SER A 549 10.84 15.11 22.58
C SER A 549 12.12 14.78 21.83
N ARG A 550 12.67 13.62 22.14
CA ARG A 550 13.72 12.97 21.39
C ARG A 550 13.19 11.69 20.78
N GLU A 551 13.45 11.51 19.48
CA GLU A 551 13.02 10.34 18.72
C GLU A 551 13.53 9.03 19.32
N THR A 552 12.71 7.98 19.26
CA THR A 552 13.06 6.62 19.65
C THR A 552 14.21 6.09 18.79
N PRO A 553 15.35 5.67 19.39
CA PRO A 553 16.47 5.14 18.62
C PRO A 553 16.10 3.82 17.96
N ARG A 554 16.51 3.63 16.72
CA ARG A 554 16.32 2.34 15.99
C ARG A 554 17.07 1.19 16.65
N GLY A 555 18.25 1.48 17.24
CA GLY A 555 19.06 0.54 17.98
C GLY A 555 18.89 0.66 19.51
N THR A 556 20.00 0.63 20.24
CA THR A 556 20.06 0.91 21.68
C THR A 556 20.14 2.41 21.94
N GLY A 557 19.59 2.89 23.03
CA GLY A 557 19.66 4.30 23.40
C GLY A 557 18.47 4.76 24.23
N VAL A 558 18.32 6.07 24.35
CA VAL A 558 17.30 6.71 25.18
C VAL A 558 16.40 7.60 24.32
N ALA A 559 15.10 7.45 24.47
CA ALA A 559 14.08 8.37 24.01
C ALA A 559 13.46 9.09 25.21
N TYR A 560 13.01 10.30 25.05
CA TYR A 560 12.28 11.03 26.08
C TYR A 560 11.29 12.02 25.50
N SER A 561 10.28 12.35 26.28
CA SER A 561 9.39 13.48 26.02
C SER A 561 8.99 14.15 27.33
N VAL A 562 8.81 15.47 27.28
CA VAL A 562 8.18 16.25 28.35
C VAL A 562 7.07 17.07 27.74
N ASN A 563 5.85 16.87 28.20
CA ASN A 563 4.70 17.69 27.81
C ASN A 563 4.28 18.57 28.99
N LEU A 564 4.18 19.86 28.72
CA LEU A 564 3.68 20.89 29.64
C LEU A 564 2.37 21.40 29.06
N GLN A 565 1.29 21.35 29.86
CA GLN A 565 -0.01 21.80 29.41
C GLN A 565 -0.64 22.74 30.47
N ARG A 566 -1.24 23.83 30.02
CA ARG A 566 -2.06 24.72 30.79
C ARG A 566 -3.44 24.80 30.17
N ARG A 567 -4.46 24.38 30.89
CA ARG A 567 -5.87 24.50 30.50
C ARG A 567 -6.56 25.50 31.39
N GLU A 568 -7.32 26.39 30.80
CA GLU A 568 -8.15 27.38 31.47
C GLU A 568 -9.59 27.28 30.97
N ASP A 569 -10.52 27.01 31.86
CA ASP A 569 -11.94 26.92 31.60
C ASP A 569 -12.72 27.56 32.76
N GLU A 570 -14.05 27.42 32.78
CA GLU A 570 -14.93 27.96 33.83
C GLU A 570 -14.59 27.43 35.25
N GLN A 571 -13.94 26.26 35.34
CA GLN A 571 -13.53 25.67 36.63
C GLN A 571 -12.18 26.21 37.11
N GLY A 572 -11.48 27.00 36.27
CA GLY A 572 -10.23 27.65 36.59
C GLY A 572 -9.05 27.11 35.80
N VAL A 573 -7.84 27.27 36.32
CA VAL A 573 -6.59 26.91 35.63
C VAL A 573 -6.07 25.56 36.11
N GLN A 574 -6.07 24.58 35.21
CA GLN A 574 -5.43 23.29 35.40
C GLN A 574 -4.03 23.30 34.73
N ARG A 575 -3.05 22.72 35.41
CA ARG A 575 -1.68 22.53 34.85
C ARG A 575 -1.31 21.06 34.88
N THR A 576 -0.77 20.57 33.76
CA THR A 576 -0.31 19.19 33.61
C THR A 576 1.17 19.19 33.23
N VAL A 577 1.93 18.33 33.87
CA VAL A 577 3.32 18.03 33.54
C VAL A 577 3.41 16.53 33.31
N ASN A 578 3.88 16.13 32.13
CA ASN A 578 3.97 14.72 31.74
C ASN A 578 5.35 14.40 31.15
N PRO A 579 6.35 14.07 32.00
CA PRO A 579 7.62 13.51 31.56
C PRO A 579 7.49 12.03 31.25
N ARG A 580 8.16 11.59 30.21
CA ARG A 580 8.32 10.19 29.77
C ARG A 580 9.76 9.93 29.40
N LEU A 581 10.28 8.77 29.83
CA LEU A 581 11.61 8.28 29.52
C LEU A 581 11.51 6.82 29.04
N GLU A 582 12.24 6.48 27.97
CA GLU A 582 12.37 5.12 27.49
C GLU A 582 13.85 4.78 27.27
N TRP A 583 14.28 3.67 27.84
CA TRP A 583 15.60 3.11 27.60
C TRP A 583 15.49 1.83 26.79
N HIS A 584 16.08 1.86 25.60
CA HIS A 584 16.11 0.74 24.66
C HIS A 584 17.46 0.03 24.77
N SER A 585 17.44 -1.22 25.23
CA SER A 585 18.57 -2.14 25.21
C SER A 585 18.42 -3.17 24.11
N ARG A 586 19.43 -4.00 23.87
CA ARG A 586 19.29 -5.15 22.94
C ARG A 586 18.34 -6.22 23.46
N TYR A 587 18.09 -6.29 24.75
CA TYR A 587 17.30 -7.34 25.42
C TYR A 587 15.87 -6.92 25.74
N GLY A 588 15.57 -5.63 25.75
CA GLY A 588 14.25 -5.12 26.11
C GLY A 588 14.21 -3.60 26.20
N THR A 589 13.04 -3.08 26.52
CA THR A 589 12.77 -1.66 26.71
C THR A 589 12.22 -1.43 28.11
N VAL A 590 12.82 -0.49 28.85
CA VAL A 590 12.28 0.02 30.11
C VAL A 590 11.70 1.40 29.85
N SER A 591 10.46 1.64 30.27
CA SER A 591 9.82 2.96 30.15
C SER A 591 9.26 3.41 31.48
N GLY A 592 9.39 4.71 31.74
CA GLY A 592 8.77 5.40 32.87
C GLY A 592 8.04 6.64 32.42
N GLU A 593 6.87 6.87 32.96
CA GLU A 593 6.01 8.02 32.68
C GLU A 593 5.38 8.51 33.99
N ALA A 594 5.30 9.82 34.17
CA ALA A 594 4.51 10.44 35.24
C ALA A 594 3.57 11.49 34.64
N ILE A 595 2.35 11.57 35.15
CA ILE A 595 1.38 12.60 34.79
C ILE A 595 0.98 13.31 36.08
N SER A 596 1.46 14.54 36.27
CA SER A 596 1.11 15.37 37.41
C SER A 596 0.12 16.45 36.99
N VAL A 597 -1.05 16.44 37.59
CA VAL A 597 -2.16 17.38 37.31
C VAL A 597 -2.44 18.19 38.54
N ARG A 598 -2.34 19.51 38.42
CA ARG A 598 -2.75 20.46 39.45
C ARG A 598 -4.05 21.13 39.03
N SER A 599 -5.09 20.90 39.78
CA SER A 599 -6.43 21.45 39.52
C SER A 599 -6.86 22.45 40.62
N PRO A 600 -7.64 23.49 40.27
CA PRO A 600 -8.21 24.40 41.27
C PRO A 600 -9.04 23.63 42.29
N GLY A 601 -8.85 23.90 43.56
CA GLY A 601 -9.62 23.30 44.67
C GLY A 601 -9.30 21.84 45.00
N ALA A 602 -8.72 21.06 44.07
CA ALA A 602 -8.42 19.63 44.27
C ALA A 602 -6.92 19.36 44.55
N GLY A 603 -6.04 20.37 44.48
CA GLY A 603 -4.63 20.21 44.73
C GLY A 603 -3.90 19.56 43.55
N THR A 604 -2.84 18.78 43.84
CA THR A 604 -2.01 18.08 42.85
C THR A 604 -2.21 16.58 42.99
N SER A 605 -2.56 15.94 41.87
CA SER A 605 -2.60 14.48 41.72
C SER A 605 -1.52 14.04 40.74
N THR A 606 -0.81 12.97 41.05
CA THR A 606 0.21 12.41 40.17
C THR A 606 -0.05 10.92 39.93
N ALA A 607 -0.10 10.53 38.69
CA ALA A 607 -0.10 9.13 38.25
C ALA A 607 1.28 8.79 37.67
N TYR A 608 1.76 7.59 37.90
CA TYR A 608 2.99 7.11 37.31
C TYR A 608 2.86 5.67 36.81
N ASN A 609 3.54 5.39 35.72
CA ASN A 609 3.59 4.09 35.06
C ASN A 609 5.05 3.72 34.77
N VAL A 610 5.44 2.54 35.19
CA VAL A 610 6.74 1.96 34.83
C VAL A 610 6.49 0.65 34.11
N ALA A 611 7.16 0.42 32.98
CA ALA A 611 6.98 -0.83 32.25
C ALA A 611 8.31 -1.38 31.73
N LEU A 612 8.39 -2.72 31.72
CA LEU A 612 9.42 -3.52 31.09
C LEU A 612 8.79 -4.30 29.95
N ALA A 613 9.31 -4.17 28.74
CA ALA A 613 8.84 -4.91 27.58
C ALA A 613 10.01 -5.62 26.88
N GLY A 614 9.77 -6.82 26.37
CA GLY A 614 10.76 -7.61 25.68
C GLY A 614 10.16 -8.82 24.97
N ALA A 615 11.05 -9.65 24.44
CA ALA A 615 10.70 -10.90 23.82
C ALA A 615 11.70 -12.01 24.17
N VAL A 616 11.22 -13.26 24.19
CA VAL A 616 12.04 -14.46 24.12
C VAL A 616 11.71 -15.15 22.81
N VAL A 617 12.71 -15.45 22.00
CA VAL A 617 12.54 -16.11 20.70
C VAL A 617 13.35 -17.38 20.64
N ALA A 618 12.83 -18.35 19.86
CA ALA A 618 13.52 -19.61 19.59
C ALA A 618 13.41 -19.97 18.11
N ALA A 619 14.53 -20.27 17.45
CA ALA A 619 14.58 -20.78 16.08
C ALA A 619 15.90 -21.52 15.85
N GLY A 620 15.90 -22.63 15.08
CA GLY A 620 17.10 -23.39 14.74
C GLY A 620 17.93 -23.86 15.94
N GLY A 621 17.28 -24.19 17.08
CA GLY A 621 17.96 -24.59 18.31
C GLY A 621 18.60 -23.43 19.08
N HIS A 622 18.40 -22.19 18.68
CA HIS A 622 18.86 -20.98 19.36
C HIS A 622 17.72 -20.32 20.14
N VAL A 623 17.97 -19.96 21.40
CA VAL A 623 17.06 -19.18 22.25
C VAL A 623 17.73 -17.87 22.61
N ALA A 624 17.04 -16.77 22.41
CA ALA A 624 17.56 -15.44 22.69
C ALA A 624 16.51 -14.51 23.30
N ALA A 625 16.96 -13.60 24.16
CA ALA A 625 16.17 -12.47 24.62
C ALA A 625 16.36 -11.27 23.69
N SER A 626 15.29 -10.53 23.46
CA SER A 626 15.26 -9.37 22.56
C SER A 626 14.30 -8.30 23.06
N ARG A 627 14.34 -7.15 22.41
CA ARG A 627 13.21 -6.22 22.44
C ARG A 627 11.97 -6.89 21.84
N SER A 628 10.79 -6.39 22.16
CA SER A 628 9.55 -6.91 21.59
C SER A 628 9.63 -7.00 20.06
N ILE A 629 9.28 -8.14 19.53
CA ILE A 629 9.23 -8.42 18.10
C ILE A 629 7.91 -7.88 17.55
N ALA A 630 7.99 -6.90 16.67
CA ALA A 630 6.81 -6.27 16.09
C ALA A 630 6.27 -7.04 14.88
N ASP A 631 7.14 -7.69 14.09
CA ASP A 631 6.76 -8.43 12.88
C ASP A 631 7.36 -9.85 12.91
N SER A 632 8.55 -10.07 12.40
CA SER A 632 9.23 -11.37 12.38
C SER A 632 10.67 -11.23 12.85
N PHE A 633 11.41 -12.33 12.97
CA PHE A 633 12.81 -12.33 13.37
C PHE A 633 13.63 -13.33 12.55
N ALA A 634 14.95 -13.19 12.59
CA ALA A 634 15.86 -14.16 11.99
C ALA A 634 17.08 -14.37 12.88
N VAL A 635 17.69 -15.54 12.77
CA VAL A 635 18.98 -15.85 13.37
C VAL A 635 19.98 -16.05 12.25
N VAL A 636 21.02 -15.22 12.23
CA VAL A 636 22.19 -15.45 11.37
C VAL A 636 23.13 -16.38 12.10
N GLN A 637 23.54 -17.47 11.46
CA GLN A 637 24.49 -18.44 11.99
C GLN A 637 25.65 -18.62 11.02
N LEU A 638 26.87 -18.45 11.51
CA LEU A 638 28.08 -18.72 10.75
C LEU A 638 28.48 -20.19 10.90
N ALA A 639 28.93 -20.79 9.82
CA ALA A 639 29.49 -22.14 9.80
C ALA A 639 30.85 -22.10 9.07
N PRO A 640 31.99 -22.36 9.75
CA PRO A 640 32.08 -22.68 11.17
C PRO A 640 31.75 -21.51 12.12
N PRO A 641 31.48 -21.77 13.40
CA PRO A 641 31.18 -20.72 14.37
C PRO A 641 32.34 -19.71 14.51
N LEU A 642 32.06 -18.43 14.34
CA LEU A 642 33.00 -17.33 14.53
C LEU A 642 32.36 -16.26 15.41
N ALA A 643 32.99 -15.94 16.53
CA ALA A 643 32.55 -14.88 17.43
C ALA A 643 33.03 -13.51 16.98
N GLY A 644 32.27 -12.45 17.26
CA GLY A 644 32.69 -11.06 17.08
C GLY A 644 32.50 -10.50 15.67
N VAL A 645 32.03 -11.28 14.70
CA VAL A 645 31.76 -10.83 13.33
C VAL A 645 30.54 -9.91 13.31
N ARG A 646 30.69 -8.71 12.75
CA ARG A 646 29.59 -7.74 12.60
C ARG A 646 28.58 -8.23 11.58
N VAL A 647 27.30 -8.12 11.94
CA VAL A 647 26.18 -8.50 11.08
C VAL A 647 25.31 -7.28 10.79
N TYR A 648 24.94 -7.15 9.55
CA TYR A 648 24.11 -6.06 9.03
C TYR A 648 22.77 -6.59 8.53
N GLU A 649 21.73 -5.83 8.76
CA GLU A 649 20.41 -6.00 8.15
C GLU A 649 20.15 -4.78 7.29
N ASN A 650 19.91 -5.00 5.98
CA ASN A 650 19.66 -3.90 5.03
C ASN A 650 20.69 -2.75 5.14
N SER A 651 21.98 -3.11 5.27
CA SER A 651 23.13 -2.21 5.43
C SER A 651 23.22 -1.48 6.79
N GLN A 652 22.45 -1.88 7.80
CA GLN A 652 22.54 -1.36 9.16
C GLN A 652 23.12 -2.41 10.11
N GLU A 653 24.13 -2.05 10.89
CA GLU A 653 24.72 -2.95 11.89
C GLU A 653 23.67 -3.27 12.98
N VAL A 654 23.36 -4.57 13.14
CA VAL A 654 22.44 -5.07 14.16
C VAL A 654 23.19 -5.55 15.40
N GLY A 655 24.38 -6.13 15.21
CA GLY A 655 25.19 -6.66 16.30
C GLY A 655 26.36 -7.48 15.82
N ARG A 656 26.95 -8.24 16.75
CA ARG A 656 28.06 -9.14 16.48
C ARG A 656 27.70 -10.57 16.88
N THR A 657 28.23 -11.53 16.17
CA THR A 657 28.07 -12.96 16.48
C THR A 657 28.62 -13.31 17.86
N ASP A 658 27.94 -14.23 18.54
CA ASP A 658 28.38 -14.82 19.82
C ASP A 658 29.42 -15.95 19.59
N GLU A 659 29.81 -16.64 20.66
CA GLU A 659 30.78 -17.75 20.62
C GLU A 659 30.28 -18.93 19.75
N ALA A 660 28.97 -19.08 19.58
CA ALA A 660 28.38 -20.07 18.68
C ALA A 660 28.22 -19.56 17.24
N GLY A 661 28.79 -18.40 16.92
CA GLY A 661 28.70 -17.76 15.60
C GLY A 661 27.30 -17.22 15.26
N ARG A 662 26.49 -16.85 16.26
CA ARG A 662 25.09 -16.50 16.07
C ARG A 662 24.79 -15.06 16.45
N VAL A 663 23.84 -14.44 15.73
CA VAL A 663 23.25 -13.14 16.08
C VAL A 663 21.77 -13.12 15.72
N LEU A 664 20.95 -12.53 16.57
CA LEU A 664 19.52 -12.34 16.34
C LEU A 664 19.30 -11.02 15.58
N LEU A 665 18.52 -11.09 14.51
CA LEU A 665 17.92 -9.96 13.79
C LEU A 665 16.48 -9.79 14.28
N PRO A 666 16.20 -8.86 15.19
CA PRO A 666 14.84 -8.61 15.65
C PRO A 666 14.11 -7.73 14.64
N ASN A 667 12.82 -7.93 14.42
CA ASN A 667 11.98 -7.06 13.59
C ASN A 667 12.33 -7.03 12.10
N VAL A 668 12.62 -8.17 11.51
CA VAL A 668 12.67 -8.31 10.05
C VAL A 668 11.27 -8.26 9.45
N ALA A 669 11.13 -7.65 8.28
CA ALA A 669 9.84 -7.50 7.62
C ALA A 669 9.32 -8.84 7.08
N SER A 670 8.11 -9.25 7.48
CA SER A 670 7.48 -10.45 6.95
C SER A 670 7.04 -10.26 5.50
N TYR A 671 7.07 -11.34 4.74
CA TYR A 671 6.69 -11.41 3.32
C TYR A 671 7.46 -10.46 2.38
N SER A 672 8.41 -9.73 2.92
CA SER A 672 9.28 -8.79 2.21
C SER A 672 10.69 -9.37 2.05
N SER A 673 11.45 -8.82 1.11
CA SER A 673 12.85 -9.16 0.94
C SER A 673 13.70 -8.46 1.99
N ASN A 674 14.36 -9.22 2.85
CA ASN A 674 15.34 -8.74 3.82
C ASN A 674 16.72 -9.21 3.39
N PHE A 675 17.74 -8.38 3.55
CA PHE A 675 19.12 -8.72 3.24
C PHE A 675 19.96 -8.71 4.51
N ALA A 676 20.49 -9.89 4.88
CA ALA A 676 21.46 -10.03 5.95
C ALA A 676 22.87 -10.18 5.35
N SER A 677 23.84 -9.47 5.88
CA SER A 677 25.24 -9.58 5.46
C SER A 677 26.21 -9.49 6.65
N ILE A 678 27.41 -10.00 6.45
CA ILE A 678 28.49 -9.95 7.41
C ILE A 678 29.57 -8.97 6.94
N ASN A 679 30.41 -8.49 7.87
CA ASN A 679 31.59 -7.76 7.52
C ASN A 679 32.73 -8.77 7.23
N ASP A 680 33.17 -8.83 6.00
CA ASP A 680 34.26 -9.70 5.52
C ASP A 680 35.60 -9.44 6.25
N ARG A 681 35.86 -8.21 6.67
CA ARG A 681 37.07 -7.80 7.40
C ARG A 681 37.16 -8.37 8.82
N ASP A 682 36.03 -8.81 9.38
CA ASP A 682 35.99 -9.42 10.72
C ASP A 682 36.22 -10.94 10.68
N VAL A 683 36.28 -11.52 9.46
CA VAL A 683 36.53 -12.96 9.27
C VAL A 683 38.05 -13.18 9.14
N PRO A 684 38.65 -14.07 9.95
CA PRO A 684 40.08 -14.38 9.87
C PRO A 684 40.45 -14.95 8.49
N ILE A 685 41.66 -14.65 8.03
CA ILE A 685 42.13 -14.99 6.68
C ILE A 685 42.21 -16.50 6.40
N GLU A 686 42.17 -17.31 7.45
CA GLU A 686 42.18 -18.78 7.33
C GLU A 686 40.83 -19.33 6.85
N PHE A 687 39.79 -18.53 6.84
CA PHE A 687 38.45 -18.94 6.40
C PHE A 687 38.11 -18.39 5.03
N SER A 688 37.59 -19.24 4.16
CA SER A 688 36.99 -18.78 2.90
C SER A 688 35.53 -18.38 3.13
N ILE A 689 35.09 -17.33 2.46
CA ILE A 689 33.72 -16.83 2.55
C ILE A 689 32.99 -17.23 1.26
N ASP A 690 32.07 -18.17 1.34
CA ASP A 690 31.24 -18.57 0.18
C ASP A 690 30.21 -17.50 -0.18
N ARG A 691 29.59 -16.86 0.82
CA ARG A 691 28.61 -15.78 0.65
C ARG A 691 28.78 -14.72 1.77
N VAL A 692 28.91 -13.47 1.39
CA VAL A 692 28.96 -12.32 2.31
C VAL A 692 27.57 -11.96 2.83
N GLY A 693 26.51 -12.37 2.14
CA GLY A 693 25.13 -12.07 2.54
C GLY A 693 24.10 -12.94 1.84
N ALA A 694 22.89 -12.95 2.41
CA ALA A 694 21.73 -13.68 1.90
C ALA A 694 20.47 -12.85 1.97
N THR A 695 19.60 -13.05 0.98
CA THR A 695 18.28 -12.43 0.92
C THR A 695 17.23 -13.46 1.34
N PHE A 696 16.35 -13.10 2.28
CA PHE A 696 15.33 -14.00 2.83
C PHE A 696 14.00 -13.28 3.07
N SER A 697 12.91 -14.05 3.18
CA SER A 697 11.56 -13.54 3.35
C SER A 697 10.78 -14.41 4.35
N PRO A 698 10.78 -14.07 5.65
CA PRO A 698 10.06 -14.83 6.68
C PRO A 698 8.55 -14.63 6.57
N SER A 699 7.79 -15.54 7.14
CA SER A 699 6.35 -15.36 7.38
C SER A 699 6.12 -14.51 8.64
N PHE A 700 4.93 -13.95 8.78
CA PHE A 700 4.54 -13.14 9.95
C PHE A 700 4.70 -13.93 11.25
N ARG A 701 5.26 -13.32 12.31
CA ARG A 701 5.52 -13.92 13.62
C ARG A 701 6.34 -15.20 13.57
N SER A 702 7.12 -15.43 12.53
CA SER A 702 7.98 -16.60 12.41
C SER A 702 9.47 -16.24 12.50
N GLY A 703 10.29 -17.23 12.84
CA GLY A 703 11.73 -17.12 12.82
C GLY A 703 12.33 -17.82 11.60
N SER A 704 13.37 -17.25 11.02
CA SER A 704 14.21 -17.86 9.98
C SER A 704 15.62 -18.08 10.51
N VAL A 705 16.36 -19.06 9.98
CA VAL A 705 17.76 -19.32 10.32
C VAL A 705 18.59 -19.38 9.05
#